data_375e156b767ed58682edea4b2c50d470
#
_entry.id   375e156b767ed58682edea4b2c50d470
#
_cell.length_a   1.000
_cell.length_b   1.000
_cell.length_c   1.000
_cell.angle_alpha   90.00
_cell.angle_beta   90.00
_cell.angle_gamma   90.00
#
_symmetry.space_group_name_H-M   'P 1'
#
loop_
_entity.id
_entity.type
_entity.pdbx_description
1 polymer ?
#
loop_
_entity_poly.entity_id
_entity_poly.type
_entity_poly.pdbx_seq_one_letter_code
_entity_poly.pdbx_strand_id
1 'polypeptide(L)'
;MSNLRFQAVAEASKRKPVEVAAPSERPSEFFGKKVFNRQKMYKYLPADVYEKLVDVIDNGARLDRNIADAVAKGIKQWADENGVTHYTHWFQPLTEGTAEKHDAFIEHDGKGGMIEEFSGKLLVQQEPDASSFPSGGIRSTFEARGYSAWDPTSPVFIIDDTLCIPTVFISYTGEALDYKAPLLRSLHAVNVAATEVCHYFNPDVKKVISNLGWEQEYFLVDESLYAARPDLMLTGRTLMGHDSAKNQQMDDHYFGAIPERVQAFMKDLEVQALELGIPCKTRHNEVAPNQFELAPIFEETNLAVDHNMLLMSLMKKVARHHGFRVLLHEKPFAGINGSGKHNNWSLSTDTGILLHGPGKTPEDNLRFVVFITETLMGVYKHNGLLKASIMSATNAHRLGANEAPPAIISSFLGKQLTDLLNHIEKADKDELFTVAGKQGMKLDIPEIPELMIDNTDRNRTSPFAFTGNRFEFRAVGSEANCASAMIVLNTAVAEALTDFKKRVDELIAKGEDKTSAIIDIVRQDIKACKPIRFDGNGYSDEWVEEAAKRGLDCEKSCPKIFERYLDPASIKMFEDMGVMKKNELEARNEVKWETYTKKIQIEARVMGDLSMNHIIPVATHYQSQLAKNVENMIDIFGNEEGKALTARNIKIIKKIAERTQLIETGVEELVNARKVANKIENEHDKAIAYHDTVAPKMEEIRYQIDKLELTVADELWTLPKYRELLFIR
;
A
#
# COMPACT_ATOMS: atom_id res chain seq x y z
N MET A 1 14.13 -27.54 29.90
CA MET A 1 13.54 -26.23 29.65
C MET A 1 12.41 -26.44 28.64
N SER A 2 11.21 -25.93 28.87
CA SER A 2 10.13 -26.08 27.91
C SER A 2 10.45 -25.24 26.67
N ASN A 3 10.26 -25.80 25.47
CA ASN A 3 10.48 -25.13 24.20
C ASN A 3 9.54 -23.91 24.10
N LEU A 4 10.07 -22.72 23.81
CA LEU A 4 9.32 -21.46 23.70
C LEU A 4 8.15 -21.58 22.71
N ARG A 5 8.33 -22.34 21.63
CA ARG A 5 7.28 -22.63 20.65
C ARG A 5 6.05 -23.27 21.29
N PHE A 6 6.22 -24.33 22.11
CA PHE A 6 5.09 -25.02 22.75
C PHE A 6 4.44 -24.17 23.84
N GLN A 7 5.21 -23.30 24.52
CA GLN A 7 4.64 -22.32 25.43
C GLN A 7 3.76 -21.32 24.67
N ALA A 8 4.25 -20.80 23.54
CA ALA A 8 3.50 -19.87 22.68
C ALA A 8 2.20 -20.50 22.14
N VAL A 9 2.27 -21.75 21.66
CA VAL A 9 1.08 -22.50 21.22
C VAL A 9 0.08 -22.70 22.35
N ALA A 10 0.56 -23.09 23.54
CA ALA A 10 -0.31 -23.29 24.71
C ALA A 10 -0.95 -21.99 25.17
N GLU A 11 -0.26 -20.87 25.08
CA GLU A 11 -0.78 -19.55 25.42
C GLU A 11 -1.81 -19.06 24.40
N ALA A 12 -1.50 -19.17 23.11
CA ALA A 12 -2.42 -18.83 22.03
C ALA A 12 -3.74 -19.61 22.11
N SER A 13 -3.65 -20.92 22.44
CA SER A 13 -4.83 -21.80 22.55
C SER A 13 -5.76 -21.48 23.73
N LYS A 14 -5.32 -20.69 24.70
CA LYS A 14 -6.13 -20.25 25.84
C LYS A 14 -6.88 -18.95 25.60
N ARG A 15 -6.49 -18.18 24.59
CA ARG A 15 -7.06 -16.87 24.32
C ARG A 15 -8.52 -16.98 23.91
N LYS A 16 -9.31 -16.04 24.41
CA LYS A 16 -10.74 -15.90 24.10
C LYS A 16 -10.97 -14.57 23.41
N PRO A 17 -12.08 -14.42 22.68
CA PRO A 17 -12.50 -13.12 22.17
C PRO A 17 -12.58 -12.09 23.28
N VAL A 18 -12.09 -10.88 23.02
CA VAL A 18 -12.24 -9.74 23.91
C VAL A 18 -13.64 -9.16 23.73
N GLU A 19 -14.32 -8.83 24.80
CA GLU A 19 -15.61 -8.15 24.73
C GLU A 19 -15.42 -6.71 24.26
N VAL A 20 -16.12 -6.33 23.21
CA VAL A 20 -16.03 -4.99 22.60
C VAL A 20 -17.25 -4.18 23.00
N ALA A 21 -17.03 -3.12 23.76
CA ALA A 21 -18.03 -2.12 24.10
C ALA A 21 -18.30 -1.24 22.86
N ALA A 22 -19.28 -1.64 22.06
CA ALA A 22 -19.71 -0.79 20.93
C ALA A 22 -20.73 0.26 21.42
N PRO A 23 -20.73 1.47 20.81
CA PRO A 23 -21.78 2.46 21.05
C PRO A 23 -23.18 1.86 20.82
N SER A 24 -24.16 2.30 21.60
CA SER A 24 -25.57 1.93 21.38
C SER A 24 -26.20 2.69 20.21
N GLU A 25 -25.58 3.80 19.81
CA GLU A 25 -25.98 4.66 18.71
C GLU A 25 -25.71 3.97 17.35
N ARG A 26 -26.37 4.45 16.30
CA ARG A 26 -26.11 3.99 14.93
C ARG A 26 -24.75 4.47 14.47
N PRO A 27 -24.05 3.74 13.59
CA PRO A 27 -22.75 4.17 13.05
C PRO A 27 -22.75 5.60 12.50
N SER A 28 -23.83 6.04 11.85
CA SER A 28 -23.97 7.41 11.33
C SER A 28 -24.06 8.51 12.40
N GLU A 29 -24.38 8.15 13.65
CA GLU A 29 -24.54 9.11 14.75
C GLU A 29 -23.22 9.39 15.48
N PHE A 30 -22.33 8.38 15.54
CA PHE A 30 -21.00 8.55 16.14
C PHE A 30 -19.88 8.70 15.11
N PHE A 31 -20.18 8.64 13.80
CA PHE A 31 -19.19 8.83 12.74
C PHE A 31 -18.51 10.20 12.85
N GLY A 32 -17.19 10.22 12.86
CA GLY A 32 -16.39 11.43 12.99
C GLY A 32 -16.52 12.12 14.37
N LYS A 33 -16.91 11.40 15.42
CA LYS A 33 -17.01 11.95 16.78
C LYS A 33 -15.70 12.60 17.25
N LYS A 34 -14.56 12.01 16.85
CA LYS A 34 -13.21 12.48 17.20
C LYS A 34 -12.56 13.33 16.09
N VAL A 35 -13.34 13.88 15.17
CA VAL A 35 -12.86 14.68 14.04
C VAL A 35 -13.46 16.07 14.09
N PHE A 36 -12.65 17.11 13.91
CA PHE A 36 -13.11 18.50 13.78
C PHE A 36 -13.68 18.72 12.38
N ASN A 37 -14.84 18.10 12.15
CA ASN A 37 -15.57 18.11 10.88
C ASN A 37 -16.36 19.42 10.69
N ARG A 38 -17.03 19.57 9.54
CA ARG A 38 -17.81 20.77 9.21
C ARG A 38 -18.87 21.18 10.24
N GLN A 39 -19.52 20.19 10.88
CA GLN A 39 -20.51 20.45 11.93
C GLN A 39 -19.84 21.09 13.15
N LYS A 40 -18.66 20.62 13.53
CA LYS A 40 -17.87 21.19 14.64
C LYS A 40 -17.27 22.53 14.25
N MET A 41 -16.75 22.68 13.02
CA MET A 41 -16.31 23.98 12.51
C MET A 41 -17.42 25.01 12.62
N TYR A 42 -18.65 24.69 12.19
CA TYR A 42 -19.80 25.57 12.31
C TYR A 42 -20.17 25.92 13.77
N LYS A 43 -20.02 24.94 14.70
CA LYS A 43 -20.34 25.11 16.11
C LYS A 43 -19.33 25.99 16.85
N TYR A 44 -18.02 25.82 16.56
CA TYR A 44 -16.95 26.38 17.38
C TYR A 44 -16.26 27.61 16.75
N LEU A 45 -16.51 27.91 15.46
CA LEU A 45 -15.92 29.04 14.80
C LEU A 45 -16.92 30.19 14.64
N PRO A 46 -16.47 31.46 14.67
CA PRO A 46 -17.27 32.60 14.20
C PRO A 46 -17.73 32.38 12.76
N ALA A 47 -18.93 32.90 12.41
CA ALA A 47 -19.53 32.62 11.10
C ALA A 47 -18.66 33.07 9.91
N ASP A 48 -18.04 34.24 10.00
CA ASP A 48 -17.15 34.76 8.96
C ASP A 48 -15.84 33.96 8.82
N VAL A 49 -15.34 33.40 9.93
CA VAL A 49 -14.15 32.50 9.95
C VAL A 49 -14.52 31.15 9.34
N TYR A 50 -15.69 30.63 9.69
CA TYR A 50 -16.22 29.38 9.11
C TYR A 50 -16.35 29.47 7.58
N GLU A 51 -16.99 30.53 7.07
CA GLU A 51 -17.16 30.74 5.63
C GLU A 51 -15.82 30.80 4.89
N LYS A 52 -14.86 31.57 5.42
CA LYS A 52 -13.51 31.65 4.84
C LYS A 52 -12.76 30.33 4.87
N LEU A 53 -12.84 29.56 5.96
CA LEU A 53 -12.19 28.27 6.06
C LEU A 53 -12.81 27.25 5.09
N VAL A 54 -14.14 27.27 4.94
CA VAL A 54 -14.87 26.44 3.97
C VAL A 54 -14.45 26.79 2.54
N ASP A 55 -14.28 28.07 2.22
CA ASP A 55 -13.81 28.52 0.88
C ASP A 55 -12.38 28.01 0.59
N VAL A 56 -11.49 28.03 1.60
CA VAL A 56 -10.15 27.41 1.49
C VAL A 56 -10.24 25.92 1.17
N ILE A 57 -11.08 25.17 1.90
CA ILE A 57 -11.23 23.72 1.75
C ILE A 57 -11.88 23.35 0.40
N ASP A 58 -12.94 24.04 0.00
CA ASP A 58 -13.73 23.67 -1.16
C ASP A 58 -13.17 24.21 -2.46
N ASN A 59 -12.73 25.47 -2.45
CA ASN A 59 -12.35 26.20 -3.65
C ASN A 59 -10.84 26.41 -3.79
N GLY A 60 -10.03 25.98 -2.79
CA GLY A 60 -8.59 26.16 -2.80
C GLY A 60 -8.16 27.63 -2.62
N ALA A 61 -9.00 28.46 -1.98
CA ALA A 61 -8.66 29.82 -1.63
C ALA A 61 -7.42 29.86 -0.73
N ARG A 62 -6.65 30.93 -0.76
CA ARG A 62 -5.48 31.08 0.09
C ARG A 62 -5.89 31.30 1.54
N LEU A 63 -5.33 30.51 2.46
CA LEU A 63 -5.54 30.69 3.90
C LEU A 63 -4.97 32.04 4.36
N ASP A 64 -5.82 32.88 4.92
CA ASP A 64 -5.40 34.13 5.58
C ASP A 64 -4.93 33.81 6.99
N ARG A 65 -3.67 34.16 7.31
CA ARG A 65 -3.11 33.98 8.66
C ARG A 65 -3.90 34.71 9.74
N ASN A 66 -4.65 35.74 9.39
CA ASN A 66 -5.45 36.51 10.35
C ASN A 66 -6.63 35.71 10.93
N ILE A 67 -7.08 34.65 10.25
CA ILE A 67 -8.13 33.78 10.78
C ILE A 67 -7.57 32.59 11.59
N ALA A 68 -6.26 32.32 11.49
CA ALA A 68 -5.64 31.14 12.11
C ALA A 68 -5.79 31.12 13.64
N ASP A 69 -5.71 32.27 14.32
CA ASP A 69 -5.92 32.36 15.77
C ASP A 69 -7.36 32.05 16.16
N ALA A 70 -8.34 32.50 15.38
CA ALA A 70 -9.75 32.19 15.61
C ALA A 70 -10.05 30.69 15.39
N VAL A 71 -9.45 30.10 14.34
CA VAL A 71 -9.57 28.66 14.07
C VAL A 71 -8.90 27.85 15.19
N ALA A 72 -7.67 28.23 15.60
CA ALA A 72 -6.96 27.57 16.69
C ALA A 72 -7.75 27.60 18.02
N LYS A 73 -8.37 28.76 18.32
CA LYS A 73 -9.24 28.91 19.50
C LYS A 73 -10.46 27.98 19.46
N GLY A 74 -11.12 27.88 18.33
CA GLY A 74 -12.27 26.96 18.17
C GLY A 74 -11.86 25.50 18.28
N ILE A 75 -10.74 25.11 17.67
CA ILE A 75 -10.17 23.77 17.80
C ILE A 75 -9.78 23.49 19.27
N LYS A 76 -9.11 24.42 19.95
CA LYS A 76 -8.70 24.28 21.36
C LYS A 76 -9.91 24.09 22.26
N GLN A 77 -10.96 24.90 22.08
CA GLN A 77 -12.19 24.75 22.87
C GLN A 77 -12.80 23.36 22.69
N TRP A 78 -12.87 22.86 21.44
CA TRP A 78 -13.35 21.50 21.17
C TRP A 78 -12.45 20.44 21.78
N ALA A 79 -11.13 20.63 21.72
CA ALA A 79 -10.14 19.72 22.31
C ALA A 79 -10.32 19.64 23.83
N ASP A 80 -10.47 20.78 24.51
CA ASP A 80 -10.70 20.84 25.98
C ASP A 80 -11.97 20.10 26.39
N GLU A 81 -13.07 20.26 25.65
CA GLU A 81 -14.33 19.54 25.89
C GLU A 81 -14.17 18.02 25.74
N ASN A 82 -13.12 17.56 25.04
CA ASN A 82 -12.79 16.13 24.86
C ASN A 82 -11.61 15.67 25.74
N GLY A 83 -11.13 16.49 26.70
CA GLY A 83 -10.08 16.11 27.64
C GLY A 83 -8.68 16.01 27.03
N VAL A 84 -8.44 16.68 25.92
CA VAL A 84 -7.17 16.69 25.20
C VAL A 84 -6.17 17.59 25.93
N THR A 85 -4.95 17.12 26.12
CA THR A 85 -3.87 17.81 26.83
C THR A 85 -2.65 18.13 25.99
N HIS A 86 -2.52 17.46 24.86
CA HIS A 86 -1.40 17.59 23.93
C HIS A 86 -1.84 17.86 22.50
N TYR A 87 -0.93 18.32 21.66
CA TYR A 87 -1.13 18.42 20.22
C TYR A 87 0.11 17.98 19.47
N THR A 88 -0.07 17.56 18.22
CA THR A 88 1.02 17.20 17.34
C THR A 88 0.73 17.61 15.90
N HIS A 89 1.75 18.02 15.16
CA HIS A 89 1.70 18.02 13.72
C HIS A 89 1.91 16.58 13.25
N TRP A 90 0.88 16.05 12.61
CA TRP A 90 0.83 14.67 12.09
C TRP A 90 1.16 14.68 10.60
N PHE A 91 2.21 13.99 10.16
CA PHE A 91 2.67 13.99 8.78
C PHE A 91 3.17 12.61 8.32
N GLN A 92 3.41 12.46 7.02
CA GLN A 92 3.76 11.21 6.34
C GLN A 92 5.18 11.33 5.75
N PRO A 93 6.25 11.05 6.52
CA PRO A 93 7.62 11.17 6.05
C PRO A 93 7.93 10.16 4.94
N LEU A 94 9.11 10.28 4.29
CA LEU A 94 9.58 9.33 3.27
C LEU A 94 9.91 7.94 3.82
N THR A 95 9.91 7.77 5.13
CA THR A 95 9.83 6.45 5.79
C THR A 95 8.40 5.92 5.75
N GLU A 96 8.23 4.62 5.92
CA GLU A 96 6.91 4.03 6.03
C GLU A 96 6.25 4.41 7.37
N GLY A 97 4.96 4.76 7.33
CA GLY A 97 4.20 5.15 8.50
C GLY A 97 3.95 6.66 8.62
N THR A 98 3.63 7.08 9.83
CA THR A 98 3.32 8.46 10.19
C THR A 98 4.31 8.98 11.24
N ALA A 99 4.50 10.28 11.32
CA ALA A 99 5.37 10.93 12.28
C ALA A 99 4.58 11.95 13.13
N GLU A 100 4.91 12.00 14.40
CA GLU A 100 4.28 12.87 15.38
C GLU A 100 5.28 13.24 16.49
N LYS A 101 5.10 14.43 17.08
CA LYS A 101 5.82 14.91 18.25
C LYS A 101 4.83 15.62 19.16
N HIS A 102 4.51 15.05 20.30
CA HIS A 102 3.48 15.55 21.19
C HIS A 102 4.02 16.70 22.04
N ASP A 103 3.46 17.89 21.87
CA ASP A 103 3.70 19.05 22.70
C ASP A 103 2.48 19.31 23.60
N ALA A 104 2.69 19.56 24.90
CA ALA A 104 1.60 19.91 25.79
C ALA A 104 1.11 21.34 25.49
N PHE A 105 -0.15 21.64 25.77
CA PHE A 105 -0.69 23.01 25.64
C PHE A 105 -0.16 23.99 26.69
N ILE A 106 0.78 23.58 27.55
CA ILE A 106 1.27 24.38 28.68
C ILE A 106 2.20 25.50 28.20
N GLU A 107 1.90 26.72 28.66
CA GLU A 107 2.71 27.93 28.49
C GLU A 107 2.87 28.71 29.80
N HIS A 108 3.90 29.52 29.91
CA HIS A 108 4.06 30.43 31.07
C HIS A 108 3.09 31.60 31.01
N ASP A 109 2.41 31.92 32.14
CA ASP A 109 1.53 33.10 32.25
C ASP A 109 2.28 34.42 32.41
N GLY A 110 3.62 34.38 32.43
CA GLY A 110 4.48 35.55 32.69
C GLY A 110 4.46 36.06 34.14
N LYS A 111 3.72 35.43 35.05
CA LYS A 111 3.56 35.80 36.45
C LYS A 111 3.99 34.71 37.43
N GLY A 112 4.65 33.68 36.93
CA GLY A 112 5.13 32.55 37.72
C GLY A 112 4.16 31.37 37.80
N GLY A 113 3.02 31.41 37.04
CA GLY A 113 2.08 30.32 36.85
C GLY A 113 2.15 29.75 35.43
N MET A 114 1.25 28.82 35.17
CA MET A 114 1.09 28.15 33.86
C MET A 114 -0.33 28.39 33.34
N ILE A 115 -0.43 28.52 32.03
CA ILE A 115 -1.69 28.58 31.31
C ILE A 115 -1.69 27.50 30.22
N GLU A 116 -2.86 27.18 29.69
CA GLU A 116 -3.00 26.35 28.52
C GLU A 116 -3.30 27.26 27.32
N GLU A 117 -2.44 27.23 26.32
CA GLU A 117 -2.55 28.04 25.12
C GLU A 117 -2.35 27.20 23.85
N PHE A 118 -3.11 27.53 22.81
CA PHE A 118 -2.91 27.03 21.45
C PHE A 118 -3.20 28.15 20.46
N SER A 119 -2.14 28.74 19.90
CA SER A 119 -2.23 29.86 18.98
C SER A 119 -2.31 29.44 17.53
N GLY A 120 -2.77 30.36 16.67
CA GLY A 120 -2.77 30.16 15.22
C GLY A 120 -1.37 29.89 14.65
N LYS A 121 -0.31 30.43 15.29
CA LYS A 121 1.07 30.12 14.92
C LYS A 121 1.37 28.62 15.10
N LEU A 122 0.97 28.05 16.23
CA LEU A 122 1.18 26.64 16.55
C LEU A 122 0.33 25.71 15.66
N LEU A 123 -0.87 26.16 15.27
CA LEU A 123 -1.71 25.44 14.32
C LEU A 123 -1.08 25.41 12.91
N VAL A 124 -0.61 26.56 12.41
CA VAL A 124 -0.22 26.71 11.00
C VAL A 124 1.15 26.13 10.71
N GLN A 125 2.10 26.24 11.65
CA GLN A 125 3.50 25.91 11.38
C GLN A 125 4.23 25.45 12.63
N GLN A 126 5.08 24.41 12.47
CA GLN A 126 6.12 24.03 13.44
C GLN A 126 7.46 23.83 12.72
N GLU A 127 8.54 23.71 13.52
CA GLU A 127 9.90 23.54 13.04
C GLU A 127 10.50 22.21 13.56
N PRO A 128 10.03 21.04 13.04
CA PRO A 128 10.59 19.75 13.44
C PRO A 128 12.02 19.58 12.93
N ASP A 129 12.80 18.75 13.63
CA ASP A 129 14.16 18.40 13.23
C ASP A 129 14.14 17.50 11.98
N ALA A 130 14.52 18.06 10.83
CA ALA A 130 14.56 17.36 9.56
C ALA A 130 15.75 16.39 9.42
N SER A 131 16.78 16.50 10.28
CA SER A 131 17.96 15.61 10.23
C SER A 131 17.64 14.17 10.66
N SER A 132 16.53 13.97 11.39
CA SER A 132 16.06 12.65 11.82
C SER A 132 15.41 11.83 10.69
N PHE A 133 15.07 12.46 9.56
CA PHE A 133 14.37 11.83 8.46
C PHE A 133 15.28 11.69 7.23
N PRO A 134 15.15 10.56 6.48
CA PRO A 134 15.90 10.38 5.24
C PRO A 134 15.52 11.46 4.22
N SER A 135 16.53 12.06 3.59
CA SER A 135 16.36 13.17 2.66
C SER A 135 17.11 13.01 1.33
N GLY A 136 17.79 11.89 1.13
CA GLY A 136 18.55 11.63 -0.10
C GLY A 136 19.59 12.73 -0.39
N GLY A 137 20.27 13.23 0.65
CA GLY A 137 21.31 14.24 0.49
C GLY A 137 20.82 15.67 0.32
N ILE A 138 19.51 15.94 0.29
CA ILE A 138 18.97 17.33 0.32
C ILE A 138 19.48 18.08 1.57
N ARG A 139 19.63 17.36 2.68
CA ARG A 139 20.08 17.92 3.94
C ARG A 139 21.23 17.12 4.54
N SER A 140 22.18 17.85 5.11
CA SER A 140 23.23 17.27 5.95
C SER A 140 22.77 17.22 7.41
N THR A 141 23.36 16.34 8.21
CA THR A 141 23.01 16.17 9.63
C THR A 141 23.20 17.43 10.49
N PHE A 142 24.01 18.38 10.06
CA PHE A 142 24.19 19.68 10.73
C PHE A 142 23.18 20.75 10.29
N GLU A 143 22.33 20.47 9.27
CA GLU A 143 21.28 21.34 8.77
C GLU A 143 19.92 20.78 9.18
N ALA A 144 19.56 20.94 10.46
CA ALA A 144 18.46 20.22 11.07
C ALA A 144 17.06 20.84 10.86
N ARG A 145 16.97 22.13 10.45
CA ARG A 145 15.67 22.80 10.37
C ARG A 145 14.84 22.35 9.19
N GLY A 146 13.62 21.90 9.48
CA GLY A 146 12.53 21.71 8.53
C GLY A 146 11.27 22.42 8.99
N TYR A 147 10.21 22.38 8.18
CA TYR A 147 8.93 22.99 8.53
C TYR A 147 7.81 21.98 8.29
N SER A 148 6.88 21.88 9.24
CA SER A 148 5.57 21.31 9.01
C SER A 148 4.57 22.44 8.82
N ALA A 149 3.63 22.28 7.88
CA ALA A 149 2.61 23.28 7.61
C ALA A 149 1.23 22.61 7.52
N TRP A 150 0.26 23.20 8.23
CA TRP A 150 -1.11 22.69 8.28
C TRP A 150 -1.74 22.57 6.90
N ASP A 151 -2.37 21.42 6.66
CA ASP A 151 -3.25 21.19 5.51
C ASP A 151 -4.72 21.29 5.95
N PRO A 152 -5.40 22.40 5.67
CA PRO A 152 -6.80 22.59 6.05
C PRO A 152 -7.78 21.68 5.29
N THR A 153 -7.34 21.04 4.19
CA THR A 153 -8.18 20.12 3.41
C THR A 153 -8.35 18.76 4.07
N SER A 154 -7.49 18.45 5.07
CA SER A 154 -7.64 17.29 5.96
C SER A 154 -8.08 17.74 7.35
N PRO A 155 -9.16 17.18 7.90
CA PRO A 155 -9.69 17.61 9.19
C PRO A 155 -8.74 17.21 10.33
N VAL A 156 -8.66 18.08 11.34
CA VAL A 156 -7.97 17.79 12.61
C VAL A 156 -8.75 16.71 13.37
N PHE A 157 -8.05 15.81 14.06
CA PHE A 157 -8.67 14.70 14.78
C PHE A 157 -7.99 14.45 16.14
N ILE A 158 -8.63 13.64 16.99
CA ILE A 158 -8.14 13.31 18.33
C ILE A 158 -7.81 11.82 18.42
N ILE A 159 -6.60 11.50 18.85
CA ILE A 159 -6.19 10.16 19.29
C ILE A 159 -5.84 10.23 20.76
N ASP A 160 -6.49 9.40 21.57
CA ASP A 160 -6.33 9.39 23.03
C ASP A 160 -6.51 10.80 23.62
N ASP A 161 -5.47 11.42 24.17
CA ASP A 161 -5.44 12.74 24.76
C ASP A 161 -4.71 13.79 23.88
N THR A 162 -4.51 13.48 22.61
CA THR A 162 -3.69 14.28 21.69
C THR A 162 -4.48 14.75 20.48
N LEU A 163 -4.40 16.04 20.20
CA LEU A 163 -4.91 16.70 19.01
C LEU A 163 -3.91 16.49 17.86
N CYS A 164 -4.33 15.77 16.80
CA CYS A 164 -3.52 15.51 15.62
C CYS A 164 -3.90 16.47 14.48
N ILE A 165 -2.92 17.21 13.98
CA ILE A 165 -3.07 18.22 12.94
C ILE A 165 -2.40 17.72 11.67
N PRO A 166 -3.15 17.35 10.61
CA PRO A 166 -2.55 16.91 9.35
C PRO A 166 -1.70 18.01 8.71
N THR A 167 -0.46 17.68 8.34
CA THR A 167 0.51 18.66 7.81
C THR A 167 1.30 18.09 6.65
N VAL A 168 1.84 18.98 5.81
CA VAL A 168 2.97 18.69 4.94
C VAL A 168 4.26 18.91 5.69
N PHE A 169 5.34 18.23 5.26
CA PHE A 169 6.67 18.37 5.82
C PHE A 169 7.68 18.71 4.73
N ILE A 170 8.37 19.84 4.89
CA ILE A 170 9.31 20.37 3.89
C ILE A 170 10.67 20.70 4.52
N SER A 171 11.71 20.70 3.70
CA SER A 171 13.04 21.16 4.07
C SER A 171 13.08 22.66 4.31
N TYR A 172 14.17 23.16 4.91
CA TYR A 172 14.42 24.60 5.04
C TYR A 172 14.40 25.35 3.72
N THR A 173 14.79 24.72 2.62
CA THR A 173 14.85 25.25 1.27
C THR A 173 13.57 25.02 0.46
N GLY A 174 12.57 24.30 1.02
CA GLY A 174 11.22 24.16 0.47
C GLY A 174 10.97 22.87 -0.29
N GLU A 175 11.94 21.94 -0.35
CA GLU A 175 11.71 20.62 -0.96
C GLU A 175 10.83 19.76 -0.06
N ALA A 176 9.92 19.00 -0.68
CA ALA A 176 9.06 18.09 0.04
C ALA A 176 9.82 16.89 0.60
N LEU A 177 9.73 16.67 1.91
CA LEU A 177 10.33 15.54 2.64
C LEU A 177 9.26 14.51 3.07
N ASP A 178 8.06 14.60 2.52
CA ASP A 178 6.90 13.77 2.81
C ASP A 178 6.22 13.25 1.53
N TYR A 179 5.17 12.46 1.71
CA TYR A 179 4.31 12.02 0.61
C TYR A 179 3.18 12.99 0.30
N LYS A 180 2.73 13.77 1.30
CA LYS A 180 1.52 14.61 1.18
C LYS A 180 1.72 15.82 0.28
N ALA A 181 2.84 16.52 0.35
CA ALA A 181 3.07 17.70 -0.47
C ALA A 181 3.07 17.39 -1.99
N PRO A 182 3.77 16.37 -2.50
CA PRO A 182 3.65 15.99 -3.90
C PRO A 182 2.26 15.45 -4.26
N LEU A 183 1.57 14.77 -3.34
CA LEU A 183 0.20 14.31 -3.56
C LEU A 183 -0.73 15.49 -3.83
N LEU A 184 -0.74 16.49 -2.96
CA LEU A 184 -1.56 17.69 -3.12
C LEU A 184 -1.25 18.44 -4.44
N ARG A 185 0.03 18.54 -4.82
CA ARG A 185 0.44 19.12 -6.11
C ARG A 185 -0.09 18.30 -7.29
N SER A 186 -0.07 16.96 -7.22
CA SER A 186 -0.58 16.08 -8.28
C SER A 186 -2.10 16.16 -8.41
N LEU A 187 -2.81 16.28 -7.28
CA LEU A 187 -4.27 16.51 -7.24
C LEU A 187 -4.65 17.84 -7.87
N HIS A 188 -3.87 18.88 -7.59
CA HIS A 188 -4.05 20.17 -8.26
C HIS A 188 -3.84 20.08 -9.77
N ALA A 189 -2.76 19.43 -10.21
CA ALA A 189 -2.45 19.25 -11.62
C ALA A 189 -3.56 18.52 -12.38
N VAL A 190 -4.06 17.40 -11.85
CA VAL A 190 -5.14 16.65 -12.51
C VAL A 190 -6.47 17.40 -12.45
N ASN A 191 -6.75 18.14 -11.38
CA ASN A 191 -7.92 19.00 -11.30
C ASN A 191 -7.92 20.04 -12.41
N VAL A 192 -6.84 20.80 -12.57
CA VAL A 192 -6.72 21.84 -13.61
C VAL A 192 -6.88 21.23 -15.00
N ALA A 193 -6.10 20.22 -15.34
CA ALA A 193 -6.13 19.59 -16.65
C ALA A 193 -7.50 18.97 -17.00
N ALA A 194 -8.12 18.26 -16.05
CA ALA A 194 -9.39 17.62 -16.26
C ALA A 194 -10.55 18.62 -16.34
N THR A 195 -10.53 19.70 -15.54
CA THR A 195 -11.54 20.77 -15.61
C THR A 195 -11.53 21.45 -16.97
N GLU A 196 -10.37 21.78 -17.50
CA GLU A 196 -10.24 22.36 -18.84
C GLU A 196 -10.79 21.46 -19.95
N VAL A 197 -10.57 20.15 -19.85
CA VAL A 197 -11.16 19.18 -20.81
C VAL A 197 -12.68 19.05 -20.60
N CYS A 198 -13.16 19.08 -19.36
CA CYS A 198 -14.59 19.06 -19.07
C CYS A 198 -15.34 20.23 -19.72
N HIS A 199 -14.72 21.41 -19.88
CA HIS A 199 -15.33 22.57 -20.51
C HIS A 199 -15.73 22.36 -21.97
N TYR A 200 -15.19 21.37 -22.68
CA TYR A 200 -15.72 20.99 -23.99
C TYR A 200 -17.15 20.45 -23.93
N PHE A 201 -17.54 19.84 -22.79
CA PHE A 201 -18.82 19.16 -22.58
C PHE A 201 -19.75 19.90 -21.63
N ASN A 202 -19.21 20.49 -20.58
CA ASN A 202 -19.98 21.24 -19.59
C ASN A 202 -19.15 22.41 -19.02
N PRO A 203 -19.43 23.66 -19.41
CA PRO A 203 -18.71 24.84 -18.95
C PRO A 203 -18.99 25.20 -17.47
N ASP A 204 -19.99 24.59 -16.83
CA ASP A 204 -20.32 24.85 -15.42
C ASP A 204 -19.41 24.11 -14.44
N VAL A 205 -18.63 23.16 -14.91
CA VAL A 205 -17.65 22.42 -14.09
C VAL A 205 -16.55 23.38 -13.63
N LYS A 206 -16.38 23.51 -12.31
CA LYS A 206 -15.35 24.36 -11.71
C LYS A 206 -14.20 23.56 -11.12
N LYS A 207 -14.45 22.29 -10.77
CA LYS A 207 -13.47 21.43 -10.11
C LYS A 207 -13.67 19.97 -10.52
N VAL A 208 -12.57 19.28 -10.75
CA VAL A 208 -12.53 17.82 -10.87
C VAL A 208 -11.80 17.24 -9.67
N ILE A 209 -12.40 16.25 -9.05
CA ILE A 209 -11.95 15.60 -7.83
C ILE A 209 -11.41 14.22 -8.20
N SER A 210 -10.16 13.94 -7.79
CA SER A 210 -9.61 12.59 -7.79
C SER A 210 -10.13 11.84 -6.56
N ASN A 211 -10.75 10.68 -6.77
CA ASN A 211 -11.31 9.84 -5.73
C ASN A 211 -10.48 8.56 -5.57
N LEU A 212 -10.38 8.09 -4.33
CA LEU A 212 -9.68 6.87 -3.98
C LEU A 212 -10.50 6.04 -2.98
N GLY A 213 -10.70 4.76 -3.29
CA GLY A 213 -11.16 3.74 -2.34
C GLY A 213 -10.09 2.66 -2.25
N TRP A 214 -9.40 2.59 -1.13
CA TRP A 214 -8.38 1.56 -0.91
C TRP A 214 -9.00 0.30 -0.29
N GLU A 215 -8.42 -0.87 -0.60
CA GLU A 215 -8.76 -2.16 -0.02
C GLU A 215 -7.54 -2.66 0.75
N GLN A 216 -7.59 -2.59 2.09
CA GLN A 216 -6.46 -2.96 2.94
C GLN A 216 -6.51 -4.43 3.30
N GLU A 217 -5.70 -5.24 2.64
CA GLU A 217 -5.44 -6.61 3.04
C GLU A 217 -4.37 -6.67 4.14
N TYR A 218 -4.45 -7.69 5.00
CA TYR A 218 -3.51 -7.88 6.11
C TYR A 218 -3.59 -9.31 6.66
N PHE A 219 -2.50 -9.74 7.35
CA PHE A 219 -2.51 -10.96 8.14
C PHE A 219 -2.60 -10.65 9.63
N LEU A 220 -3.22 -11.56 10.40
CA LEU A 220 -3.17 -11.57 11.85
C LEU A 220 -2.40 -12.79 12.33
N VAL A 221 -1.54 -12.61 13.34
CA VAL A 221 -0.83 -13.68 14.03
C VAL A 221 -1.03 -13.50 15.54
N ASP A 222 -1.25 -14.60 16.28
CA ASP A 222 -1.31 -14.50 17.74
C ASP A 222 0.00 -13.91 18.30
N GLU A 223 -0.12 -12.99 19.25
CA GLU A 223 1.02 -12.25 19.79
C GLU A 223 2.09 -13.15 20.42
N SER A 224 1.69 -14.27 21.04
CA SER A 224 2.65 -15.22 21.62
C SER A 224 3.45 -15.97 20.54
N LEU A 225 2.79 -16.35 19.45
CA LEU A 225 3.45 -16.98 18.29
C LEU A 225 4.36 -15.98 17.55
N TYR A 226 3.93 -14.75 17.39
CA TYR A 226 4.74 -13.66 16.82
C TYR A 226 6.00 -13.42 17.67
N ALA A 227 5.89 -13.34 19.00
CA ALA A 227 7.01 -13.15 19.89
C ALA A 227 8.02 -14.32 19.86
N ALA A 228 7.59 -15.52 19.49
CA ALA A 228 8.44 -16.69 19.32
C ALA A 228 9.09 -16.77 17.91
N ARG A 229 8.87 -15.79 17.03
CA ARG A 229 9.41 -15.70 15.66
C ARG A 229 10.20 -14.40 15.46
N PRO A 230 11.52 -14.38 15.78
CA PRO A 230 12.34 -13.18 15.63
C PRO A 230 12.35 -12.59 14.21
N ASP A 231 12.25 -13.43 13.17
CA ASP A 231 12.12 -12.98 11.78
C ASP A 231 10.85 -12.14 11.57
N LEU A 232 9.68 -12.60 12.02
CA LEU A 232 8.44 -11.80 11.95
C LEU A 232 8.55 -10.49 12.70
N MET A 233 9.18 -10.49 13.89
CA MET A 233 9.33 -9.27 14.70
C MET A 233 10.23 -8.23 14.03
N LEU A 234 11.31 -8.66 13.37
CA LEU A 234 12.35 -7.77 12.87
C LEU A 234 12.18 -7.40 11.39
N THR A 235 11.50 -8.24 10.60
CA THR A 235 11.39 -8.07 9.15
C THR A 235 9.94 -8.01 8.65
N GLY A 236 8.96 -8.35 9.47
CA GLY A 236 7.55 -8.44 9.08
C GLY A 236 7.21 -9.72 8.28
N ARG A 237 8.20 -10.56 7.95
CA ARG A 237 8.00 -11.83 7.23
C ARG A 237 8.77 -12.99 7.84
N THR A 238 8.35 -14.22 7.54
CA THR A 238 9.12 -15.41 7.84
C THR A 238 10.26 -15.59 6.85
N LEU A 239 11.51 -15.62 7.36
CA LEU A 239 12.69 -15.89 6.53
C LEU A 239 12.92 -17.38 6.29
N MET A 240 12.23 -18.24 7.03
CA MET A 240 12.24 -19.69 6.94
C MET A 240 10.89 -20.26 7.38
N GLY A 241 10.57 -21.45 6.90
CA GLY A 241 9.34 -22.18 7.23
C GLY A 241 8.81 -22.97 6.05
N HIS A 242 8.55 -24.26 6.29
CA HIS A 242 7.95 -25.15 5.30
C HIS A 242 6.43 -24.96 5.24
N ASP A 243 5.87 -25.13 4.06
CA ASP A 243 4.41 -25.05 3.84
C ASP A 243 3.64 -26.00 4.76
N SER A 244 2.49 -25.53 5.22
CA SER A 244 1.55 -26.38 5.96
C SER A 244 0.87 -27.38 5.03
N ALA A 245 0.59 -28.60 5.53
CA ALA A 245 -0.14 -29.62 4.79
C ALA A 245 -1.57 -29.18 4.40
N LYS A 246 -2.24 -28.37 5.26
CA LYS A 246 -3.44 -27.61 4.94
C LYS A 246 -3.01 -26.19 4.58
N ASN A 247 -3.53 -25.66 3.49
CA ASN A 247 -3.25 -24.31 2.99
C ASN A 247 -4.56 -23.61 2.62
N GLN A 248 -4.63 -22.89 1.51
CA GLN A 248 -5.81 -22.16 0.98
C GLN A 248 -6.82 -23.10 0.35
N GLN A 249 -7.46 -23.95 1.16
CA GLN A 249 -8.29 -25.05 0.68
C GLN A 249 -9.56 -25.17 1.52
N MET A 250 -10.59 -25.70 0.91
CA MET A 250 -11.86 -26.04 1.55
C MET A 250 -12.55 -24.80 2.16
N ASP A 251 -12.68 -24.76 3.48
CA ASP A 251 -13.36 -23.72 4.25
C ASP A 251 -12.46 -22.50 4.62
N ASP A 252 -11.17 -22.61 4.38
CA ASP A 252 -10.23 -21.45 4.48
C ASP A 252 -10.19 -20.73 3.13
N HIS A 253 -11.09 -19.78 2.93
CA HIS A 253 -11.24 -19.03 1.70
C HIS A 253 -11.99 -17.71 1.93
N TYR A 254 -12.08 -16.88 0.91
CA TYR A 254 -12.68 -15.56 0.87
C TYR A 254 -14.08 -15.44 1.51
N PHE A 255 -14.95 -16.43 1.31
CA PHE A 255 -16.33 -16.46 1.83
C PHE A 255 -16.47 -17.31 3.10
N GLY A 256 -15.40 -17.75 3.74
CA GLY A 256 -15.42 -18.46 5.00
C GLY A 256 -15.99 -17.60 6.14
N ALA A 257 -16.49 -18.27 7.20
CA ALA A 257 -16.92 -17.56 8.40
C ALA A 257 -15.72 -16.87 9.08
N ILE A 258 -15.88 -15.62 9.49
CA ILE A 258 -14.85 -14.90 10.23
C ILE A 258 -14.66 -15.54 11.60
N PRO A 259 -13.45 -15.92 12.01
CA PRO A 259 -13.19 -16.49 13.34
C PRO A 259 -13.59 -15.53 14.45
N GLU A 260 -14.11 -16.05 15.56
CA GLU A 260 -14.74 -15.26 16.64
C GLU A 260 -13.79 -14.20 17.23
N ARG A 261 -12.52 -14.55 17.52
CA ARG A 261 -11.53 -13.60 18.03
C ARG A 261 -11.24 -12.50 17.01
N VAL A 262 -11.13 -12.86 15.72
CA VAL A 262 -10.90 -11.92 14.63
C VAL A 262 -12.09 -10.99 14.46
N GLN A 263 -13.30 -11.50 14.57
CA GLN A 263 -14.51 -10.66 14.50
C GLN A 263 -14.58 -9.64 15.62
N ALA A 264 -14.14 -10.00 16.83
CA ALA A 264 -14.04 -9.06 17.96
C ALA A 264 -13.03 -7.94 17.64
N PHE A 265 -11.84 -8.30 17.11
CA PHE A 265 -10.85 -7.33 16.67
C PHE A 265 -11.41 -6.41 15.57
N MET A 266 -12.02 -6.97 14.53
CA MET A 266 -12.59 -6.19 13.41
C MET A 266 -13.68 -5.24 13.89
N LYS A 267 -14.52 -5.66 14.83
CA LYS A 267 -15.58 -4.81 15.43
C LYS A 267 -14.99 -3.63 16.19
N ASP A 268 -13.97 -3.86 17.01
CA ASP A 268 -13.30 -2.81 17.79
C ASP A 268 -12.58 -1.81 16.85
N LEU A 269 -11.85 -2.33 15.86
CA LEU A 269 -11.19 -1.52 14.83
C LEU A 269 -12.19 -0.64 14.08
N GLU A 270 -13.32 -1.21 13.66
CA GLU A 270 -14.35 -0.49 12.91
C GLU A 270 -14.99 0.64 13.75
N VAL A 271 -15.29 0.40 15.01
CA VAL A 271 -15.84 1.43 15.91
C VAL A 271 -14.86 2.60 16.05
N GLN A 272 -13.58 2.32 16.35
CA GLN A 272 -12.58 3.36 16.52
C GLN A 272 -12.30 4.10 15.20
N ALA A 273 -12.26 3.39 14.08
CA ALA A 273 -12.08 3.98 12.75
C ALA A 273 -13.25 4.91 12.38
N LEU A 274 -14.50 4.51 12.62
CA LEU A 274 -15.68 5.35 12.39
C LEU A 274 -15.69 6.60 13.28
N GLU A 275 -15.27 6.51 14.54
CA GLU A 275 -15.10 7.70 15.41
C GLU A 275 -14.07 8.68 14.84
N LEU A 276 -13.02 8.17 14.17
CA LEU A 276 -11.99 8.96 13.49
C LEU A 276 -12.39 9.39 12.08
N GLY A 277 -13.64 9.16 11.66
CA GLY A 277 -14.14 9.60 10.37
C GLY A 277 -13.71 8.72 9.19
N ILE A 278 -13.11 7.56 9.44
CA ILE A 278 -12.76 6.61 8.39
C ILE A 278 -14.03 5.81 8.01
N PRO A 279 -14.53 5.92 6.77
CA PRO A 279 -15.82 5.36 6.40
C PRO A 279 -15.75 3.86 6.09
N CYS A 280 -15.37 3.03 7.09
CA CYS A 280 -15.30 1.59 6.97
C CYS A 280 -16.63 1.00 6.45
N LYS A 281 -16.55 0.15 5.43
CA LYS A 281 -17.73 -0.42 4.76
C LYS A 281 -17.77 -1.94 4.79
N THR A 282 -16.66 -2.59 4.47
CA THR A 282 -16.61 -4.03 4.27
C THR A 282 -15.45 -4.62 5.07
N ARG A 283 -15.70 -5.75 5.71
CA ARG A 283 -14.70 -6.59 6.37
C ARG A 283 -15.00 -8.05 6.08
N HIS A 284 -13.99 -8.84 5.75
CA HIS A 284 -14.14 -10.26 5.43
C HIS A 284 -12.80 -11.01 5.53
N ASN A 285 -12.86 -12.35 5.40
CA ASN A 285 -11.68 -13.16 5.17
C ASN A 285 -11.12 -12.90 3.78
N GLU A 286 -9.80 -13.01 3.66
CA GLU A 286 -9.11 -13.14 2.39
C GLU A 286 -8.82 -14.61 2.04
N VAL A 287 -8.12 -14.83 0.91
CA VAL A 287 -7.91 -16.17 0.34
C VAL A 287 -7.04 -17.04 1.22
N ALA A 288 -6.01 -16.48 1.86
CA ALA A 288 -5.12 -17.26 2.72
C ALA A 288 -5.66 -17.41 4.15
N PRO A 289 -5.32 -18.49 4.86
CA PRO A 289 -5.59 -18.62 6.29
C PRO A 289 -4.99 -17.44 7.08
N ASN A 290 -5.72 -16.89 8.03
CA ASN A 290 -5.36 -15.72 8.81
C ASN A 290 -5.08 -14.44 7.99
N GLN A 291 -5.57 -14.39 6.76
CA GLN A 291 -5.60 -13.18 5.93
C GLN A 291 -7.00 -12.59 5.89
N PHE A 292 -7.08 -11.27 5.95
CA PHE A 292 -8.33 -10.50 6.07
C PHE A 292 -8.22 -9.20 5.28
N GLU A 293 -9.37 -8.59 5.02
CA GLU A 293 -9.47 -7.32 4.33
C GLU A 293 -10.44 -6.36 5.04
N LEU A 294 -10.12 -5.07 4.95
CA LEU A 294 -11.01 -3.97 5.29
C LEU A 294 -11.02 -2.96 4.13
N ALA A 295 -12.21 -2.62 3.65
CA ALA A 295 -12.41 -1.63 2.60
C ALA A 295 -13.37 -0.52 3.05
N PRO A 296 -13.05 0.79 2.79
CA PRO A 296 -13.92 1.92 3.07
C PRO A 296 -14.85 2.25 1.90
N ILE A 297 -15.75 3.19 2.12
CA ILE A 297 -16.33 3.99 1.04
C ILE A 297 -15.21 4.89 0.49
N PHE A 298 -15.17 5.09 -0.83
CA PHE A 298 -14.19 5.96 -1.46
C PHE A 298 -14.37 7.43 -1.03
N GLU A 299 -13.29 8.17 -1.01
CA GLU A 299 -13.25 9.59 -0.64
C GLU A 299 -12.36 10.37 -1.62
N GLU A 300 -12.27 11.68 -1.44
CA GLU A 300 -11.24 12.49 -2.08
C GLU A 300 -9.85 11.92 -1.73
N THR A 301 -8.96 11.88 -2.71
CA THR A 301 -7.72 11.09 -2.62
C THR A 301 -6.80 11.51 -1.46
N ASN A 302 -6.67 12.82 -1.16
CA ASN A 302 -5.82 13.26 -0.04
C ASN A 302 -6.37 12.75 1.31
N LEU A 303 -7.67 12.88 1.52
CA LEU A 303 -8.33 12.40 2.73
C LEU A 303 -8.27 10.86 2.83
N ALA A 304 -8.52 10.16 1.71
CA ALA A 304 -8.42 8.70 1.67
C ALA A 304 -7.02 8.18 2.02
N VAL A 305 -5.97 8.87 1.58
CA VAL A 305 -4.57 8.54 1.93
C VAL A 305 -4.32 8.75 3.43
N ASP A 306 -4.74 9.88 3.98
CA ASP A 306 -4.62 10.15 5.42
C ASP A 306 -5.35 9.08 6.24
N HIS A 307 -6.58 8.75 5.87
CA HIS A 307 -7.37 7.72 6.53
C HIS A 307 -6.73 6.33 6.45
N ASN A 308 -6.11 5.97 5.34
CA ASN A 308 -5.40 4.70 5.23
C ASN A 308 -4.18 4.65 6.16
N MET A 309 -3.36 5.70 6.19
CA MET A 309 -2.19 5.77 7.06
C MET A 309 -2.58 5.74 8.55
N LEU A 310 -3.65 6.45 8.90
CA LEU A 310 -4.22 6.43 10.24
C LEU A 310 -4.74 5.04 10.60
N LEU A 311 -5.48 4.38 9.69
CA LEU A 311 -5.97 3.02 9.89
C LEU A 311 -4.84 2.03 10.12
N MET A 312 -3.77 2.07 9.33
CA MET A 312 -2.62 1.17 9.50
C MET A 312 -1.99 1.29 10.90
N SER A 313 -1.91 2.51 11.43
CA SER A 313 -1.48 2.74 12.81
C SER A 313 -2.47 2.19 13.83
N LEU A 314 -3.75 2.47 13.65
CA LEU A 314 -4.85 2.00 14.51
C LEU A 314 -4.95 0.48 14.54
N MET A 315 -4.82 -0.19 13.40
CA MET A 315 -4.79 -1.66 13.30
C MET A 315 -3.73 -2.28 14.20
N LYS A 316 -2.51 -1.72 14.19
CA LYS A 316 -1.41 -2.21 15.04
C LYS A 316 -1.72 -2.04 16.53
N LYS A 317 -2.35 -0.94 16.91
CA LYS A 317 -2.74 -0.65 18.29
C LYS A 317 -3.86 -1.57 18.76
N VAL A 318 -4.95 -1.66 17.99
CA VAL A 318 -6.13 -2.46 18.34
C VAL A 318 -5.81 -3.95 18.36
N ALA A 319 -5.02 -4.45 17.39
CA ALA A 319 -4.63 -5.86 17.36
C ALA A 319 -3.95 -6.31 18.66
N ARG A 320 -3.11 -5.49 19.25
CA ARG A 320 -2.44 -5.79 20.51
C ARG A 320 -3.42 -5.98 21.67
N HIS A 321 -4.49 -5.17 21.73
CA HIS A 321 -5.53 -5.34 22.75
C HIS A 321 -6.26 -6.68 22.63
N HIS A 322 -6.37 -7.21 21.40
CA HIS A 322 -6.96 -8.51 21.11
C HIS A 322 -5.97 -9.68 21.14
N GLY A 323 -4.71 -9.45 21.56
CA GLY A 323 -3.66 -10.47 21.60
C GLY A 323 -3.24 -10.93 20.21
N PHE A 324 -3.32 -10.05 19.22
CA PHE A 324 -2.84 -10.23 17.86
C PHE A 324 -1.72 -9.25 17.48
N ARG A 325 -1.03 -9.59 16.42
CA ARG A 325 -0.16 -8.69 15.65
C ARG A 325 -0.64 -8.66 14.21
N VAL A 326 -0.77 -7.45 13.67
CA VAL A 326 -1.05 -7.22 12.26
C VAL A 326 0.25 -7.30 11.48
N LEU A 327 0.27 -8.06 10.40
CA LEU A 327 1.35 -8.07 9.43
C LEU A 327 0.86 -7.35 8.18
N LEU A 328 1.53 -6.26 7.84
CA LEU A 328 1.28 -5.46 6.65
C LEU A 328 2.29 -5.74 5.53
N HIS A 329 3.35 -6.50 5.81
CA HIS A 329 4.27 -6.99 4.78
C HIS A 329 3.50 -7.75 3.70
N GLU A 330 3.79 -7.50 2.43
CA GLU A 330 3.02 -8.03 1.30
C GLU A 330 3.13 -9.55 1.13
N LYS A 331 4.20 -10.17 1.64
CA LYS A 331 4.41 -11.62 1.58
C LYS A 331 4.99 -12.17 2.88
N PRO A 332 4.23 -12.18 3.98
CA PRO A 332 4.77 -12.61 5.28
C PRO A 332 5.06 -14.11 5.33
N PHE A 333 4.41 -14.90 4.48
CA PHE A 333 4.57 -16.35 4.41
C PHE A 333 4.82 -16.79 2.97
N ALA A 334 5.90 -17.53 2.72
CA ALA A 334 6.17 -18.07 1.40
C ALA A 334 5.16 -19.19 1.02
N GLY A 335 4.86 -19.31 -0.26
CA GLY A 335 4.00 -20.38 -0.80
C GLY A 335 2.49 -20.15 -0.66
N ILE A 336 2.04 -19.08 0.02
CA ILE A 336 0.64 -18.70 0.14
C ILE A 336 0.40 -17.29 -0.39
N ASN A 337 -0.88 -16.86 -0.47
CA ASN A 337 -1.23 -15.53 -0.94
C ASN A 337 -0.46 -14.42 -0.23
N GLY A 338 -0.20 -13.35 -0.96
CA GLY A 338 0.30 -12.10 -0.43
C GLY A 338 -0.84 -11.10 -0.21
N SER A 339 -0.55 -10.00 0.47
CA SER A 339 -1.49 -8.92 0.74
C SER A 339 -1.23 -7.70 -0.14
N GLY A 340 -2.28 -7.20 -0.75
CA GLY A 340 -2.30 -5.97 -1.52
C GLY A 340 -3.00 -4.82 -0.81
N LYS A 341 -3.01 -3.70 -1.49
CA LYS A 341 -3.81 -2.53 -1.17
C LYS A 341 -4.37 -1.99 -2.48
N HIS A 342 -5.46 -2.61 -2.97
CA HIS A 342 -6.01 -2.21 -4.25
C HIS A 342 -6.52 -0.77 -4.19
N ASN A 343 -6.05 0.05 -5.11
CA ASN A 343 -6.44 1.44 -5.20
C ASN A 343 -7.51 1.62 -6.26
N ASN A 344 -8.76 1.73 -5.83
CA ASN A 344 -9.89 2.06 -6.70
C ASN A 344 -9.90 3.57 -6.96
N TRP A 345 -9.46 3.98 -8.15
CA TRP A 345 -9.27 5.36 -8.53
C TRP A 345 -10.28 5.81 -9.60
N SER A 346 -10.81 7.03 -9.46
CA SER A 346 -11.69 7.65 -10.45
C SER A 346 -11.63 9.18 -10.37
N LEU A 347 -12.18 9.84 -11.41
CA LEU A 347 -12.37 11.28 -11.44
C LEU A 347 -13.87 11.61 -11.44
N SER A 348 -14.27 12.62 -10.67
CA SER A 348 -15.61 13.15 -10.63
C SER A 348 -15.61 14.67 -10.63
N THR A 349 -16.68 15.30 -11.15
CA THR A 349 -16.83 16.75 -11.15
C THR A 349 -17.57 17.24 -9.90
N ASP A 350 -17.41 18.51 -9.56
CA ASP A 350 -18.20 19.21 -8.54
C ASP A 350 -19.71 19.26 -8.87
N THR A 351 -20.07 19.02 -10.14
CA THR A 351 -21.46 18.88 -10.59
C THR A 351 -22.01 17.46 -10.45
N GLY A 352 -21.25 16.53 -9.86
CA GLY A 352 -21.69 15.16 -9.58
C GLY A 352 -21.55 14.17 -10.75
N ILE A 353 -20.80 14.52 -11.79
CA ILE A 353 -20.58 13.63 -12.95
C ILE A 353 -19.38 12.74 -12.71
N LEU A 354 -19.53 11.43 -12.89
CA LEU A 354 -18.44 10.45 -12.92
C LEU A 354 -17.80 10.45 -14.31
N LEU A 355 -16.51 10.82 -14.39
CA LEU A 355 -15.83 10.97 -15.70
C LEU A 355 -15.48 9.61 -16.32
N HIS A 356 -15.28 8.57 -15.50
CA HIS A 356 -15.06 7.20 -15.93
C HIS A 356 -16.37 6.37 -16.00
N GLY A 357 -17.54 7.02 -15.92
CA GLY A 357 -18.84 6.39 -16.07
C GLY A 357 -19.49 6.75 -17.41
N PRO A 358 -20.03 5.78 -18.15
CA PRO A 358 -20.79 6.07 -19.36
C PRO A 358 -22.03 6.89 -19.03
N GLY A 359 -22.42 7.77 -19.96
CA GLY A 359 -23.60 8.62 -19.82
C GLY A 359 -24.80 8.11 -20.62
N LYS A 360 -25.86 8.94 -20.66
CA LYS A 360 -27.11 8.63 -21.37
C LYS A 360 -27.16 9.23 -22.77
N THR A 361 -26.36 10.24 -23.05
CA THR A 361 -26.32 10.94 -24.33
C THR A 361 -25.05 10.60 -25.11
N PRO A 362 -25.02 10.76 -26.44
CA PRO A 362 -23.80 10.58 -27.23
C PRO A 362 -22.64 11.49 -26.76
N GLU A 363 -22.96 12.70 -26.34
CA GLU A 363 -21.97 13.66 -25.82
C GLU A 363 -21.39 13.21 -24.48
N ASP A 364 -22.20 12.70 -23.56
CA ASP A 364 -21.75 12.06 -22.33
C ASP A 364 -20.83 10.86 -22.59
N ASN A 365 -21.18 10.05 -23.61
CA ASN A 365 -20.38 8.89 -23.97
C ASN A 365 -19.07 9.31 -24.64
N LEU A 366 -19.04 10.39 -25.42
CA LEU A 366 -17.80 10.93 -25.97
C LEU A 366 -16.89 11.42 -24.83
N ARG A 367 -17.43 12.16 -23.84
CA ARG A 367 -16.68 12.54 -22.64
C ARG A 367 -16.09 11.31 -21.94
N PHE A 368 -16.90 10.28 -21.69
CA PHE A 368 -16.44 9.03 -21.08
C PHE A 368 -15.26 8.41 -21.84
N VAL A 369 -15.36 8.30 -23.18
CA VAL A 369 -14.29 7.75 -24.01
C VAL A 369 -13.03 8.61 -23.97
N VAL A 370 -13.15 9.96 -23.95
CA VAL A 370 -12.00 10.86 -23.77
C VAL A 370 -11.27 10.53 -22.47
N PHE A 371 -11.97 10.50 -21.32
CA PHE A 371 -11.32 10.27 -20.03
C PHE A 371 -10.74 8.86 -19.88
N ILE A 372 -11.39 7.84 -20.46
CA ILE A 372 -10.82 6.48 -20.54
C ILE A 372 -9.54 6.49 -21.37
N THR A 373 -9.60 7.08 -22.57
CA THR A 373 -8.46 7.08 -23.50
C THR A 373 -7.26 7.82 -22.93
N GLU A 374 -7.48 9.00 -22.35
CA GLU A 374 -6.40 9.80 -21.79
C GLU A 374 -5.83 9.18 -20.50
N THR A 375 -6.64 8.46 -19.71
CA THR A 375 -6.12 7.62 -18.63
C THR A 375 -5.19 6.54 -19.17
N LEU A 376 -5.60 5.83 -20.23
CA LEU A 376 -4.76 4.81 -20.87
C LEU A 376 -3.50 5.39 -21.51
N MET A 377 -3.57 6.61 -22.09
CA MET A 377 -2.40 7.32 -22.63
C MET A 377 -1.38 7.63 -21.54
N GLY A 378 -1.82 8.17 -20.39
CA GLY A 378 -0.97 8.43 -19.24
C GLY A 378 -0.31 7.14 -18.70
N VAL A 379 -1.09 6.07 -18.55
CA VAL A 379 -0.60 4.76 -18.09
C VAL A 379 0.38 4.15 -19.11
N TYR A 380 0.09 4.23 -20.39
CA TYR A 380 0.98 3.71 -21.44
C TYR A 380 2.31 4.46 -21.49
N LYS A 381 2.25 5.78 -21.55
CA LYS A 381 3.44 6.65 -21.68
C LYS A 381 4.38 6.51 -20.48
N HIS A 382 3.82 6.31 -19.28
CA HIS A 382 4.55 6.23 -18.02
C HIS A 382 4.42 4.87 -17.31
N ASN A 383 4.23 3.75 -18.08
CA ASN A 383 4.04 2.42 -17.49
C ASN A 383 5.22 1.98 -16.58
N GLY A 384 6.46 2.27 -16.98
CA GLY A 384 7.64 1.99 -16.17
C GLY A 384 7.69 2.80 -14.88
N LEU A 385 7.27 4.07 -14.91
CA LEU A 385 7.18 4.92 -13.72
C LEU A 385 6.05 4.49 -12.78
N LEU A 386 4.88 4.11 -13.32
CA LEU A 386 3.80 3.53 -12.53
C LEU A 386 4.24 2.24 -11.84
N LYS A 387 5.00 1.38 -12.53
CA LYS A 387 5.63 0.21 -11.93
C LYS A 387 6.59 0.60 -10.80
N ALA A 388 7.43 1.61 -11.00
CA ALA A 388 8.34 2.10 -9.96
C ALA A 388 7.60 2.63 -8.73
N SER A 389 6.39 3.19 -8.90
CA SER A 389 5.58 3.73 -7.81
C SER A 389 5.02 2.68 -6.86
N ILE A 390 4.88 1.45 -7.33
CA ILE A 390 4.33 0.33 -6.52
C ILE A 390 5.41 -0.67 -6.09
N MET A 391 6.63 -0.49 -6.57
CA MET A 391 7.71 -1.43 -6.28
C MET A 391 8.38 -1.09 -4.94
N SER A 392 8.66 -2.12 -4.16
CA SER A 392 9.43 -2.08 -2.92
C SER A 392 10.12 -3.42 -2.69
N ALA A 393 11.05 -3.47 -1.74
CA ALA A 393 11.70 -4.72 -1.33
C ALA A 393 10.68 -5.77 -0.88
N THR A 394 9.58 -5.35 -0.26
CA THR A 394 8.53 -6.21 0.29
C THR A 394 7.50 -6.62 -0.76
N ASN A 395 7.01 -5.68 -1.58
CA ASN A 395 6.02 -5.96 -2.63
C ASN A 395 6.60 -6.79 -3.80
N ALA A 396 7.92 -6.74 -4.03
CA ALA A 396 8.59 -7.57 -5.03
C ALA A 396 8.38 -9.08 -4.78
N HIS A 397 8.23 -9.51 -3.52
CA HIS A 397 7.93 -10.90 -3.16
C HIS A 397 6.50 -11.33 -3.48
N ARG A 398 5.56 -10.38 -3.57
CA ARG A 398 4.14 -10.64 -3.83
C ARG A 398 3.83 -10.71 -5.32
N LEU A 399 4.36 -9.77 -6.11
CA LEU A 399 3.96 -9.58 -7.51
C LEU A 399 4.27 -10.78 -8.41
N GLY A 400 3.30 -11.15 -9.24
CA GLY A 400 3.43 -12.24 -10.22
C GLY A 400 3.10 -13.64 -9.71
N ALA A 401 2.58 -13.79 -8.49
CA ALA A 401 2.23 -15.08 -7.91
C ALA A 401 0.97 -15.01 -7.02
N ASN A 402 0.19 -16.11 -6.96
CA ASN A 402 -0.91 -16.30 -6.01
C ASN A 402 -1.91 -15.11 -5.99
N GLU A 403 -2.58 -14.86 -7.09
CA GLU A 403 -3.58 -13.78 -7.29
C GLU A 403 -3.02 -12.34 -7.34
N ALA A 404 -1.74 -12.12 -7.06
CA ALA A 404 -1.12 -10.81 -7.27
C ALA A 404 -0.80 -10.58 -8.75
N PRO A 405 -1.07 -9.39 -9.30
CA PRO A 405 -0.77 -9.10 -10.70
C PRO A 405 0.74 -9.15 -10.98
N PRO A 406 1.15 -9.43 -12.24
CA PRO A 406 2.56 -9.37 -12.61
C PRO A 406 3.09 -7.93 -12.53
N ALA A 407 4.40 -7.80 -12.38
CA ALA A 407 5.08 -6.50 -12.36
C ALA A 407 5.22 -5.86 -13.78
N ILE A 408 4.29 -6.11 -14.67
CA ILE A 408 4.19 -5.48 -16.00
C ILE A 408 2.88 -4.71 -16.02
N ILE A 409 2.96 -3.39 -16.04
CA ILE A 409 1.75 -2.56 -16.05
C ILE A 409 1.05 -2.69 -17.39
N SER A 410 -0.15 -3.23 -17.36
CA SER A 410 -1.09 -3.33 -18.48
C SER A 410 -2.51 -3.05 -18.00
N SER A 411 -3.42 -2.72 -18.89
CA SER A 411 -4.80 -2.39 -18.54
C SER A 411 -5.80 -3.37 -19.12
N PHE A 412 -6.66 -3.91 -18.25
CA PHE A 412 -7.83 -4.69 -18.62
C PHE A 412 -9.05 -3.78 -18.74
N LEU A 413 -9.80 -3.87 -19.82
CA LEU A 413 -10.99 -3.06 -20.09
C LEU A 413 -12.27 -3.87 -20.14
N GLY A 414 -12.17 -5.17 -20.32
CA GLY A 414 -13.28 -6.05 -20.62
C GLY A 414 -13.74 -5.95 -22.08
N LYS A 415 -14.47 -6.98 -22.51
CA LYS A 415 -14.81 -7.16 -23.93
C LYS A 415 -15.57 -5.97 -24.53
N GLN A 416 -16.58 -5.46 -23.84
CA GLN A 416 -17.44 -4.40 -24.40
C GLN A 416 -16.68 -3.10 -24.67
N LEU A 417 -15.86 -2.66 -23.71
CA LEU A 417 -15.10 -1.42 -23.87
C LEU A 417 -13.94 -1.62 -24.87
N THR A 418 -13.30 -2.79 -24.88
CA THR A 418 -12.29 -3.14 -25.89
C THR A 418 -12.88 -3.13 -27.30
N ASP A 419 -14.06 -3.73 -27.50
CA ASP A 419 -14.76 -3.74 -28.80
C ASP A 419 -15.17 -2.32 -29.22
N LEU A 420 -15.66 -1.50 -28.29
CA LEU A 420 -15.99 -0.10 -28.54
C LEU A 420 -14.76 0.72 -29.02
N LEU A 421 -13.64 0.64 -28.29
CA LEU A 421 -12.42 1.35 -28.68
C LEU A 421 -11.87 0.86 -30.03
N ASN A 422 -11.96 -0.44 -30.32
CA ASN A 422 -11.57 -1.00 -31.61
C ASN A 422 -12.52 -0.56 -32.75
N HIS A 423 -13.80 -0.34 -32.46
CA HIS A 423 -14.76 0.22 -33.41
C HIS A 423 -14.41 1.68 -33.74
N ILE A 424 -14.22 2.51 -32.69
CA ILE A 424 -13.85 3.94 -32.86
C ILE A 424 -12.54 4.10 -33.63
N GLU A 425 -11.56 3.21 -33.39
CA GLU A 425 -10.28 3.21 -34.12
C GLU A 425 -10.46 3.07 -35.64
N LYS A 426 -11.50 2.32 -36.06
CA LYS A 426 -11.75 1.92 -37.45
C LYS A 426 -12.88 2.71 -38.14
N ALA A 427 -13.72 3.41 -37.37
CA ALA A 427 -14.92 4.10 -37.87
C ALA A 427 -14.57 5.32 -38.73
N ASP A 428 -15.48 5.71 -39.60
CA ASP A 428 -15.40 6.96 -40.37
C ASP A 428 -15.57 8.19 -39.47
N LYS A 429 -15.15 9.37 -39.96
CA LYS A 429 -14.93 10.58 -39.14
C LYS A 429 -16.08 11.04 -38.26
N ASP A 430 -17.33 10.78 -38.62
CA ASP A 430 -18.50 11.41 -37.99
C ASP A 430 -19.48 10.41 -37.33
N GLU A 431 -19.06 9.16 -37.12
CA GLU A 431 -19.94 8.16 -36.53
C GLU A 431 -19.97 8.31 -35.00
N LEU A 432 -21.12 8.77 -34.47
CA LEU A 432 -21.40 8.81 -33.04
C LEU A 432 -21.73 7.41 -32.51
N PHE A 433 -21.20 7.05 -31.36
CA PHE A 433 -21.35 5.73 -30.75
C PHE A 433 -22.19 5.78 -29.46
N THR A 434 -22.83 4.68 -29.13
CA THR A 434 -23.53 4.47 -27.85
C THR A 434 -22.87 3.36 -27.05
N VAL A 435 -22.74 3.57 -25.73
CA VAL A 435 -22.26 2.53 -24.80
C VAL A 435 -23.44 1.69 -24.38
N ALA A 436 -23.35 0.37 -24.50
CA ALA A 436 -24.40 -0.55 -24.06
C ALA A 436 -24.59 -0.48 -22.54
N GLY A 437 -25.85 -0.42 -22.09
CA GLY A 437 -26.21 -0.47 -20.67
C GLY A 437 -26.02 -1.88 -20.07
N LYS A 438 -26.27 -1.99 -18.76
CA LYS A 438 -26.28 -3.29 -18.06
C LYS A 438 -27.28 -4.25 -18.70
N GLN A 439 -26.88 -5.53 -18.83
CA GLN A 439 -27.73 -6.58 -19.38
C GLN A 439 -28.35 -7.41 -18.25
N GLY A 440 -29.63 -7.82 -18.43
CA GLY A 440 -30.29 -8.73 -17.52
C GLY A 440 -29.94 -10.18 -17.81
N MET A 441 -29.71 -10.97 -16.78
CA MET A 441 -29.52 -12.43 -16.88
C MET A 441 -30.60 -13.14 -16.07
N LYS A 442 -31.37 -14.01 -16.72
CA LYS A 442 -32.36 -14.88 -16.08
C LYS A 442 -31.70 -16.20 -15.70
N LEU A 443 -31.91 -16.63 -14.46
CA LEU A 443 -31.39 -17.91 -13.96
C LEU A 443 -32.38 -19.08 -14.13
N ASP A 444 -33.57 -18.80 -14.65
CA ASP A 444 -34.69 -19.80 -14.78
C ASP A 444 -35.11 -20.44 -13.43
N ILE A 445 -34.93 -19.70 -12.34
CA ILE A 445 -35.36 -20.02 -10.97
C ILE A 445 -36.50 -19.04 -10.62
N PRO A 446 -37.76 -19.49 -10.51
CA PRO A 446 -38.93 -18.60 -10.39
C PRO A 446 -38.87 -17.62 -9.22
N GLU A 447 -38.24 -18.00 -8.10
CA GLU A 447 -38.16 -17.21 -6.89
C GLU A 447 -37.00 -16.21 -6.89
N ILE A 448 -36.08 -16.29 -7.85
CA ILE A 448 -34.92 -15.41 -7.94
C ILE A 448 -35.17 -14.37 -9.03
N PRO A 449 -35.04 -13.06 -8.67
CA PRO A 449 -35.19 -11.99 -9.66
C PRO A 449 -34.09 -12.03 -10.71
N GLU A 450 -34.34 -11.46 -11.87
CA GLU A 450 -33.35 -11.26 -12.93
C GLU A 450 -32.13 -10.51 -12.41
N LEU A 451 -30.94 -11.04 -12.68
CA LEU A 451 -29.67 -10.41 -12.27
C LEU A 451 -29.24 -9.37 -13.31
N MET A 452 -28.88 -8.19 -12.85
CA MET A 452 -28.26 -7.17 -13.68
C MET A 452 -26.74 -7.37 -13.68
N ILE A 453 -26.19 -7.87 -14.78
CA ILE A 453 -24.75 -8.08 -14.95
C ILE A 453 -24.06 -6.78 -15.38
N ASP A 454 -22.88 -6.53 -14.82
CA ASP A 454 -22.02 -5.45 -15.25
C ASP A 454 -21.39 -5.73 -16.62
N ASN A 455 -21.03 -4.66 -17.31
CA ASN A 455 -20.48 -4.73 -18.67
C ASN A 455 -19.05 -5.28 -18.72
N THR A 456 -18.41 -5.47 -17.56
CA THR A 456 -17.03 -5.98 -17.44
C THR A 456 -16.99 -7.15 -16.48
N ASP A 457 -16.30 -8.22 -16.88
CA ASP A 457 -15.85 -9.26 -15.97
C ASP A 457 -14.56 -8.82 -15.23
N ARG A 458 -14.11 -9.59 -14.24
CA ARG A 458 -12.86 -9.33 -13.50
C ARG A 458 -11.72 -10.16 -14.09
N ASN A 459 -10.59 -9.50 -14.35
CA ASN A 459 -9.33 -10.18 -14.64
C ASN A 459 -8.35 -9.95 -13.48
N ARG A 460 -8.22 -10.93 -12.59
CA ARG A 460 -7.36 -10.87 -11.41
C ARG A 460 -5.87 -10.76 -11.74
N THR A 461 -5.46 -11.08 -12.97
CA THR A 461 -4.07 -10.96 -13.40
C THR A 461 -3.72 -9.58 -13.95
N SER A 462 -4.69 -8.68 -14.14
CA SER A 462 -4.44 -7.32 -14.59
C SER A 462 -4.00 -6.41 -13.44
N PRO A 463 -2.86 -5.71 -13.57
CA PRO A 463 -2.42 -4.75 -12.55
C PRO A 463 -3.22 -3.45 -12.52
N PHE A 464 -3.87 -3.08 -13.62
CA PHE A 464 -4.68 -1.87 -13.75
C PHE A 464 -5.95 -2.18 -14.54
N ALA A 465 -7.05 -2.46 -13.83
CA ALA A 465 -8.28 -2.97 -14.41
C ALA A 465 -9.41 -1.92 -14.35
N PHE A 466 -10.12 -1.74 -15.48
CA PHE A 466 -11.36 -0.97 -15.50
C PHE A 466 -12.51 -1.83 -14.94
N THR A 467 -13.25 -1.31 -13.97
CA THR A 467 -14.33 -2.01 -13.26
C THR A 467 -15.70 -1.35 -13.42
N GLY A 468 -15.95 -0.75 -14.60
CA GLY A 468 -17.24 -0.20 -14.99
C GLY A 468 -17.39 1.32 -14.79
N ASN A 469 -16.80 1.91 -13.78
CA ASN A 469 -16.81 3.36 -13.54
C ASN A 469 -15.55 3.89 -12.87
N ARG A 470 -14.53 3.05 -12.69
CA ARG A 470 -13.25 3.37 -12.08
C ARG A 470 -12.17 2.40 -12.55
N PHE A 471 -10.93 2.75 -12.30
CA PHE A 471 -9.79 1.85 -12.44
C PHE A 471 -9.33 1.33 -11.08
N GLU A 472 -9.08 0.05 -11.00
CA GLU A 472 -8.54 -0.63 -9.85
C GLU A 472 -7.03 -0.87 -10.08
N PHE A 473 -6.17 -0.17 -9.35
CA PHE A 473 -4.73 -0.36 -9.38
C PHE A 473 -4.34 -1.42 -8.34
N ARG A 474 -4.26 -2.68 -8.78
CA ARG A 474 -4.12 -3.88 -7.96
C ARG A 474 -2.70 -4.18 -7.50
N ALA A 475 -1.71 -3.57 -8.15
CA ALA A 475 -0.31 -3.83 -7.89
C ALA A 475 0.25 -3.11 -6.65
N VAL A 476 -0.50 -2.23 -6.02
CA VAL A 476 -0.10 -1.53 -4.80
C VAL A 476 -0.01 -2.52 -3.63
N GLY A 477 1.08 -2.45 -2.87
CA GLY A 477 1.33 -3.34 -1.74
C GLY A 477 0.62 -2.93 -0.45
N SER A 478 0.35 -3.90 0.43
CA SER A 478 -0.39 -3.67 1.69
C SER A 478 0.37 -2.78 2.69
N GLU A 479 1.69 -2.77 2.67
CA GLU A 479 2.52 -1.89 3.52
C GLU A 479 2.67 -0.47 2.93
N ALA A 480 2.48 -0.30 1.62
CA ALA A 480 2.75 0.94 0.92
C ALA A 480 1.81 2.09 1.34
N ASN A 481 2.32 3.34 1.27
CA ASN A 481 1.49 4.53 1.26
C ASN A 481 0.83 4.67 -0.13
N CYS A 482 -0.50 4.79 -0.18
CA CYS A 482 -1.24 4.98 -1.43
C CYS A 482 -0.77 6.21 -2.23
N ALA A 483 -0.23 7.23 -1.56
CA ALA A 483 0.24 8.45 -2.21
C ALA A 483 1.27 8.17 -3.30
N SER A 484 2.18 7.20 -3.12
CA SER A 484 3.20 6.88 -4.14
C SER A 484 2.58 6.57 -5.50
N ALA A 485 1.58 5.69 -5.54
CA ALA A 485 0.88 5.32 -6.76
C ALA A 485 0.02 6.47 -7.29
N MET A 486 -0.69 7.17 -6.39
CA MET A 486 -1.60 8.25 -6.77
C MET A 486 -0.88 9.50 -7.30
N ILE A 487 0.28 9.86 -6.76
CA ILE A 487 1.12 10.94 -7.29
C ILE A 487 1.46 10.68 -8.76
N VAL A 488 1.93 9.48 -9.07
CA VAL A 488 2.32 9.13 -10.44
C VAL A 488 1.11 9.07 -11.36
N LEU A 489 0.04 8.38 -10.95
CA LEU A 489 -1.17 8.21 -11.76
C LEU A 489 -1.84 9.55 -12.08
N ASN A 490 -2.08 10.39 -11.07
CA ASN A 490 -2.70 11.69 -11.26
C ASN A 490 -1.85 12.60 -12.16
N THR A 491 -0.52 12.60 -11.98
CA THR A 491 0.38 13.43 -12.80
C THR A 491 0.43 12.95 -14.25
N ALA A 492 0.50 11.64 -14.49
CA ALA A 492 0.49 11.06 -15.83
C ALA A 492 -0.82 11.34 -16.59
N VAL A 493 -1.95 11.27 -15.89
CA VAL A 493 -3.26 11.59 -16.46
C VAL A 493 -3.39 13.11 -16.70
N ALA A 494 -2.87 13.94 -15.80
CA ALA A 494 -2.82 15.40 -16.00
C ALA A 494 -2.02 15.79 -17.25
N GLU A 495 -0.84 15.18 -17.45
CA GLU A 495 -0.03 15.39 -18.66
C GLU A 495 -0.79 14.97 -19.92
N ALA A 496 -1.42 13.78 -19.92
CA ALA A 496 -2.17 13.30 -21.07
C ALA A 496 -3.35 14.22 -21.43
N LEU A 497 -4.16 14.63 -20.42
CA LEU A 497 -5.27 15.55 -20.62
C LEU A 497 -4.81 16.94 -21.11
N THR A 498 -3.68 17.44 -20.64
CA THR A 498 -3.12 18.72 -21.07
C THR A 498 -2.67 18.66 -22.54
N ASP A 499 -2.00 17.56 -22.93
CA ASP A 499 -1.60 17.33 -24.32
C ASP A 499 -2.80 17.15 -25.25
N PHE A 500 -3.79 16.36 -24.81
CA PHE A 500 -5.05 16.18 -25.52
C PHE A 500 -5.74 17.52 -25.79
N LYS A 501 -5.94 18.34 -24.75
CA LYS A 501 -6.57 19.64 -24.87
C LYS A 501 -5.83 20.54 -25.86
N LYS A 502 -4.52 20.62 -25.76
CA LYS A 502 -3.67 21.42 -26.67
C LYS A 502 -3.88 21.02 -28.13
N ARG A 503 -3.86 19.71 -28.44
CA ARG A 503 -4.04 19.21 -29.81
C ARG A 503 -5.44 19.46 -30.34
N VAL A 504 -6.48 19.31 -29.50
CA VAL A 504 -7.86 19.63 -29.89
C VAL A 504 -8.02 21.12 -30.16
N ASP A 505 -7.52 22.01 -29.29
CA ASP A 505 -7.57 23.46 -29.48
C ASP A 505 -6.83 23.91 -30.76
N GLU A 506 -5.70 23.26 -31.12
CA GLU A 506 -5.00 23.52 -32.37
C GLU A 506 -5.83 23.18 -33.63
N LEU A 507 -6.64 22.11 -33.58
CA LEU A 507 -7.53 21.75 -34.69
C LEU A 507 -8.71 22.72 -34.79
N ILE A 508 -9.32 23.09 -33.65
CA ILE A 508 -10.39 24.10 -33.60
C ILE A 508 -9.89 25.44 -34.13
N ALA A 509 -8.68 25.87 -33.76
CA ALA A 509 -8.07 27.10 -34.26
C ALA A 509 -7.82 27.09 -35.79
N LYS A 510 -7.65 25.90 -36.38
CA LYS A 510 -7.57 25.70 -37.83
C LYS A 510 -8.92 25.65 -38.54
N GLY A 511 -10.03 25.78 -37.81
CA GLY A 511 -11.40 25.83 -38.33
C GLY A 511 -12.14 24.49 -38.31
N GLU A 512 -11.63 23.47 -37.63
CA GLU A 512 -12.38 22.22 -37.46
C GLU A 512 -13.54 22.41 -36.46
N ASP A 513 -14.62 21.66 -36.65
CA ASP A 513 -15.69 21.57 -35.67
C ASP A 513 -15.19 20.92 -34.37
N LYS A 514 -15.65 21.42 -33.22
CA LYS A 514 -15.23 20.97 -31.89
C LYS A 514 -15.38 19.45 -31.72
N THR A 515 -16.53 18.90 -32.07
CA THR A 515 -16.80 17.46 -31.89
C THR A 515 -15.90 16.60 -32.81
N SER A 516 -15.74 17.03 -34.05
CA SER A 516 -14.85 16.37 -35.03
C SER A 516 -13.38 16.40 -34.54
N ALA A 517 -12.91 17.54 -34.07
CA ALA A 517 -11.55 17.68 -33.51
C ALA A 517 -11.32 16.74 -32.30
N ILE A 518 -12.27 16.65 -31.38
CA ILE A 518 -12.22 15.72 -30.23
C ILE A 518 -12.14 14.28 -30.72
N ILE A 519 -13.00 13.86 -31.65
CA ILE A 519 -13.05 12.49 -32.17
C ILE A 519 -11.74 12.15 -32.89
N ASP A 520 -11.19 13.07 -33.67
CA ASP A 520 -9.94 12.84 -34.41
C ASP A 520 -8.74 12.61 -33.47
N ILE A 521 -8.63 13.40 -32.38
CA ILE A 521 -7.56 13.24 -31.41
C ILE A 521 -7.75 11.95 -30.59
N VAL A 522 -8.97 11.69 -30.09
CA VAL A 522 -9.28 10.44 -29.37
C VAL A 522 -8.93 9.21 -30.19
N ARG A 523 -9.26 9.22 -31.49
CA ARG A 523 -8.94 8.08 -32.41
C ARG A 523 -7.42 7.87 -32.53
N GLN A 524 -6.64 8.95 -32.64
CA GLN A 524 -5.19 8.86 -32.64
C GLN A 524 -4.66 8.26 -31.35
N ASP A 525 -5.20 8.69 -30.19
CA ASP A 525 -4.75 8.26 -28.87
C ASP A 525 -5.18 6.83 -28.54
N ILE A 526 -6.39 6.39 -28.96
CA ILE A 526 -6.81 4.99 -28.89
C ILE A 526 -5.83 4.08 -29.60
N LYS A 527 -5.33 4.49 -30.77
CA LYS A 527 -4.34 3.76 -31.54
C LYS A 527 -2.96 3.78 -30.86
N ALA A 528 -2.55 4.93 -30.35
CA ALA A 528 -1.26 5.10 -29.69
C ALA A 528 -1.17 4.29 -28.39
N CYS A 529 -2.19 4.30 -27.54
CA CYS A 529 -2.21 3.56 -26.26
C CYS A 529 -2.62 2.08 -26.41
N LYS A 530 -2.87 1.58 -27.60
CA LYS A 530 -3.28 0.18 -27.82
C LYS A 530 -2.34 -0.85 -27.19
N PRO A 531 -1.00 -0.66 -27.17
CA PRO A 531 -0.08 -1.61 -26.55
C PRO A 531 -0.32 -1.87 -25.07
N ILE A 532 -0.90 -0.93 -24.30
CA ILE A 532 -1.14 -1.11 -22.87
C ILE A 532 -2.35 -2.00 -22.58
N ARG A 533 -3.27 -2.19 -23.56
CA ARG A 533 -4.51 -2.95 -23.39
C ARG A 533 -4.25 -4.44 -23.49
N PHE A 534 -4.63 -5.18 -22.45
CA PHE A 534 -4.47 -6.64 -22.41
C PHE A 534 -5.60 -7.30 -21.62
N ASP A 535 -6.35 -8.18 -22.28
CA ASP A 535 -7.51 -8.89 -21.71
C ASP A 535 -7.21 -10.37 -21.40
N GLY A 536 -5.96 -10.83 -21.64
CA GLY A 536 -5.53 -12.21 -21.48
C GLY A 536 -5.00 -12.57 -20.08
N ASN A 537 -4.38 -13.75 -19.99
CA ASN A 537 -3.73 -14.23 -18.77
C ASN A 537 -2.36 -13.55 -18.55
N GLY A 538 -2.29 -12.62 -17.61
CA GLY A 538 -1.05 -11.90 -17.26
C GLY A 538 0.05 -12.74 -16.62
N TYR A 539 -0.24 -13.99 -16.21
CA TYR A 539 0.77 -14.90 -15.63
C TYR A 539 1.52 -15.74 -16.67
N SER A 540 1.10 -15.70 -17.94
CA SER A 540 1.72 -16.54 -18.96
C SER A 540 3.09 -16.00 -19.42
N ASP A 541 4.00 -16.91 -19.76
CA ASP A 541 5.31 -16.54 -20.31
C ASP A 541 5.18 -15.84 -21.67
N GLU A 542 4.17 -16.23 -22.47
CA GLU A 542 3.84 -15.59 -23.74
C GLU A 542 3.49 -14.12 -23.56
N TRP A 543 2.82 -13.77 -22.45
CA TRP A 543 2.53 -12.38 -22.14
C TRP A 543 3.81 -11.56 -21.89
N VAL A 544 4.78 -12.12 -21.16
CA VAL A 544 6.06 -11.42 -20.90
C VAL A 544 6.77 -11.10 -22.21
N GLU A 545 6.81 -12.06 -23.15
CA GLU A 545 7.41 -11.86 -24.49
C GLU A 545 6.63 -10.82 -25.31
N GLU A 546 5.29 -10.88 -25.27
CA GLU A 546 4.44 -9.94 -25.99
C GLU A 546 4.53 -8.53 -25.42
N ALA A 547 4.54 -8.38 -24.09
CA ALA A 547 4.69 -7.09 -23.43
C ALA A 547 6.00 -6.39 -23.80
N ALA A 548 7.11 -7.14 -23.86
CA ALA A 548 8.39 -6.63 -24.31
C ALA A 548 8.34 -6.16 -25.79
N LYS A 549 7.68 -6.92 -26.69
CA LYS A 549 7.47 -6.52 -28.11
C LYS A 549 6.60 -5.27 -28.23
N ARG A 550 5.68 -5.05 -27.29
CA ARG A 550 4.80 -3.87 -27.21
C ARG A 550 5.52 -2.65 -26.61
N GLY A 551 6.76 -2.80 -26.12
CA GLY A 551 7.55 -1.74 -25.49
C GLY A 551 7.15 -1.43 -24.05
N LEU A 552 6.46 -2.37 -23.38
CA LEU A 552 6.14 -2.24 -21.96
C LEU A 552 7.35 -2.60 -21.09
N ASP A 553 7.44 -1.99 -19.92
CA ASP A 553 8.55 -2.24 -19.00
C ASP A 553 8.43 -3.63 -18.36
N CYS A 554 9.38 -4.52 -18.65
CA CYS A 554 9.45 -5.89 -18.14
C CYS A 554 10.60 -6.09 -17.12
N GLU A 555 11.29 -5.03 -16.68
CA GLU A 555 12.34 -5.14 -15.65
C GLU A 555 11.79 -5.79 -14.37
N LYS A 556 12.58 -6.70 -13.78
CA LYS A 556 12.22 -7.42 -12.55
C LYS A 556 13.02 -6.98 -11.32
N SER A 557 14.19 -6.41 -11.53
CA SER A 557 15.06 -5.95 -10.46
C SER A 557 14.50 -4.69 -9.80
N CYS A 558 14.08 -4.80 -8.54
CA CYS A 558 13.52 -3.70 -7.78
C CYS A 558 14.41 -2.44 -7.79
N PRO A 559 15.73 -2.51 -7.51
CA PRO A 559 16.60 -1.33 -7.58
C PRO A 559 16.68 -0.68 -8.97
N LYS A 560 16.66 -1.47 -10.04
CA LYS A 560 16.68 -0.96 -11.42
C LYS A 560 15.36 -0.33 -11.83
N ILE A 561 14.24 -0.86 -11.32
CA ILE A 561 12.92 -0.28 -11.56
C ILE A 561 12.83 1.15 -11.01
N PHE A 562 13.47 1.46 -9.89
CA PHE A 562 13.49 2.80 -9.32
C PHE A 562 14.15 3.84 -10.25
N GLU A 563 15.03 3.45 -11.17
CA GLU A 563 15.63 4.34 -12.15
C GLU A 563 14.58 5.08 -12.99
N ARG A 564 13.38 4.52 -13.17
CA ARG A 564 12.28 5.12 -13.95
C ARG A 564 11.84 6.48 -13.43
N TYR A 565 12.06 6.79 -12.16
CA TYR A 565 11.82 8.13 -11.62
C TYR A 565 12.78 9.19 -12.23
N LEU A 566 13.96 8.77 -12.68
CA LEU A 566 15.01 9.61 -13.24
C LEU A 566 15.06 9.58 -14.78
N ASP A 567 14.17 8.85 -15.43
CA ASP A 567 14.03 8.90 -16.88
C ASP A 567 13.68 10.34 -17.31
N PRO A 568 14.27 10.84 -18.41
CA PRO A 568 14.02 12.21 -18.88
C PRO A 568 12.53 12.54 -19.07
N ALA A 569 11.74 11.56 -19.52
CA ALA A 569 10.29 11.72 -19.68
C ALA A 569 9.58 11.88 -18.32
N SER A 570 9.99 11.14 -17.30
CA SER A 570 9.43 11.22 -15.95
C SER A 570 9.77 12.57 -15.29
N ILE A 571 11.03 13.00 -15.36
CA ILE A 571 11.46 14.31 -14.84
C ILE A 571 10.66 15.41 -15.50
N LYS A 572 10.59 15.40 -16.84
CA LYS A 572 9.85 16.40 -17.62
C LYS A 572 8.36 16.45 -17.20
N MET A 573 7.71 15.30 -17.09
CA MET A 573 6.31 15.22 -16.68
C MET A 573 6.08 15.87 -15.29
N PHE A 574 6.91 15.52 -14.30
CA PHE A 574 6.77 16.06 -12.96
C PHE A 574 7.04 17.57 -12.88
N GLU A 575 8.04 18.06 -13.63
CA GLU A 575 8.37 19.48 -13.66
C GLU A 575 7.31 20.29 -14.44
N ASP A 576 6.87 19.84 -15.61
CA ASP A 576 5.83 20.50 -16.40
C ASP A 576 4.50 20.58 -15.67
N MET A 577 4.14 19.55 -14.91
CA MET A 577 2.92 19.53 -14.10
C MET A 577 3.09 20.19 -12.72
N GLY A 578 4.26 20.70 -12.38
CA GLY A 578 4.54 21.40 -11.13
C GLY A 578 4.48 20.53 -9.87
N VAL A 579 4.68 19.21 -10.00
CA VAL A 579 4.52 18.26 -8.90
C VAL A 579 5.82 18.05 -8.12
N MET A 580 6.91 17.77 -8.81
CA MET A 580 8.24 17.60 -8.21
C MET A 580 9.31 18.16 -9.16
N LYS A 581 10.36 18.69 -8.58
CA LYS A 581 11.57 19.09 -9.30
C LYS A 581 12.55 17.93 -9.43
N LYS A 582 13.48 18.03 -10.37
CA LYS A 582 14.50 17.01 -10.60
C LYS A 582 15.28 16.65 -9.33
N ASN A 583 15.71 17.63 -8.54
CA ASN A 583 16.43 17.38 -7.27
C ASN A 583 15.58 16.66 -6.22
N GLU A 584 14.27 16.91 -6.16
CA GLU A 584 13.35 16.17 -5.28
C GLU A 584 13.23 14.70 -5.74
N LEU A 585 13.19 14.44 -7.04
CA LEU A 585 13.14 13.08 -7.61
C LEU A 585 14.44 12.31 -7.34
N GLU A 586 15.59 12.93 -7.55
CA GLU A 586 16.91 12.35 -7.28
C GLU A 586 17.01 11.95 -5.79
N ALA A 587 16.69 12.86 -4.89
CA ALA A 587 16.75 12.61 -3.46
C ALA A 587 15.79 11.49 -3.00
N ARG A 588 14.55 11.49 -3.50
CA ARG A 588 13.58 10.43 -3.19
C ARG A 588 14.02 9.07 -3.70
N ASN A 589 14.68 9.05 -4.83
CA ASN A 589 15.19 7.81 -5.41
C ASN A 589 16.37 7.25 -4.61
N GLU A 590 17.26 8.10 -4.11
CA GLU A 590 18.31 7.70 -3.16
C GLU A 590 17.72 7.10 -1.88
N VAL A 591 16.67 7.70 -1.32
CA VAL A 591 15.96 7.16 -0.16
C VAL A 591 15.35 5.77 -0.46
N LYS A 592 14.82 5.55 -1.68
CA LYS A 592 14.29 4.23 -2.09
C LYS A 592 15.41 3.17 -2.16
N TRP A 593 16.55 3.48 -2.75
CA TRP A 593 17.70 2.56 -2.82
C TRP A 593 18.27 2.26 -1.44
N GLU A 594 18.43 3.27 -0.59
CA GLU A 594 18.88 3.09 0.78
C GLU A 594 17.91 2.23 1.60
N THR A 595 16.61 2.49 1.48
CA THR A 595 15.57 1.69 2.16
C THR A 595 15.58 0.25 1.70
N TYR A 596 15.70 -0.01 0.38
CA TYR A 596 15.85 -1.35 -0.18
C TYR A 596 17.04 -2.06 0.44
N THR A 597 18.21 -1.43 0.38
CA THR A 597 19.46 -1.97 0.93
C THR A 597 19.32 -2.31 2.41
N LYS A 598 18.76 -1.41 3.22
CA LYS A 598 18.57 -1.62 4.66
C LYS A 598 17.62 -2.77 4.96
N LYS A 599 16.48 -2.89 4.27
CA LYS A 599 15.55 -4.02 4.44
C LYS A 599 16.24 -5.36 4.18
N ILE A 600 16.90 -5.52 3.02
CA ILE A 600 17.63 -6.75 2.69
C ILE A 600 18.79 -7.01 3.67
N GLN A 601 19.48 -5.96 4.12
CA GLN A 601 20.55 -6.10 5.11
C GLN A 601 20.03 -6.61 6.45
N ILE A 602 18.88 -6.10 6.92
CA ILE A 602 18.25 -6.57 8.17
C ILE A 602 17.88 -8.04 8.03
N GLU A 603 17.20 -8.43 6.95
CA GLU A 603 16.82 -9.80 6.67
C GLU A 603 18.04 -10.74 6.63
N ALA A 604 19.11 -10.35 5.93
CA ALA A 604 20.34 -11.14 5.85
C ALA A 604 20.99 -11.34 7.22
N ARG A 605 20.97 -10.34 8.09
CA ARG A 605 21.51 -10.45 9.45
C ARG A 605 20.66 -11.36 10.33
N VAL A 606 19.34 -11.21 10.26
CA VAL A 606 18.39 -12.06 11.00
C VAL A 606 18.49 -13.52 10.53
N MET A 607 18.59 -13.75 9.21
CA MET A 607 18.80 -15.09 8.63
C MET A 607 20.06 -15.74 9.20
N GLY A 608 21.18 -15.02 9.21
CA GLY A 608 22.45 -15.52 9.76
C GLY A 608 22.34 -15.84 11.25
N ASP A 609 21.76 -14.96 12.06
CA ASP A 609 21.57 -15.17 13.49
C ASP A 609 20.71 -16.40 13.78
N LEU A 610 19.53 -16.50 13.17
CA LEU A 610 18.65 -17.65 13.37
C LEU A 610 19.27 -18.96 12.89
N SER A 611 19.99 -18.95 11.77
CA SER A 611 20.69 -20.14 11.27
C SER A 611 21.70 -20.68 12.27
N MET A 612 22.56 -19.79 12.79
CA MET A 612 23.66 -20.17 13.67
C MET A 612 23.23 -20.45 15.10
N ASN A 613 22.29 -19.68 15.64
CA ASN A 613 21.92 -19.73 17.06
C ASN A 613 20.66 -20.56 17.35
N HIS A 614 19.83 -20.86 16.34
CA HIS A 614 18.60 -21.64 16.53
C HIS A 614 18.59 -22.93 15.71
N ILE A 615 18.87 -22.88 14.41
CA ILE A 615 18.66 -24.01 13.51
C ILE A 615 19.75 -25.06 13.61
N ILE A 616 21.03 -24.67 13.45
CA ILE A 616 22.15 -25.57 13.52
C ILE A 616 22.25 -26.30 14.89
N PRO A 617 22.13 -25.58 16.03
CA PRO A 617 22.17 -26.24 17.34
C PRO A 617 21.07 -27.29 17.55
N VAL A 618 19.83 -26.99 17.11
CA VAL A 618 18.71 -27.95 17.23
C VAL A 618 18.91 -29.16 16.33
N ALA A 619 19.32 -28.94 15.09
CA ALA A 619 19.60 -30.02 14.15
C ALA A 619 20.73 -30.94 14.64
N THR A 620 21.83 -30.38 15.16
CA THR A 620 22.96 -31.11 15.73
C THR A 620 22.57 -31.86 17.00
N HIS A 621 21.69 -31.27 17.84
CA HIS A 621 21.19 -31.97 19.03
C HIS A 621 20.37 -33.21 18.63
N TYR A 622 19.47 -33.12 17.67
CA TYR A 622 18.73 -34.28 17.16
C TYR A 622 19.65 -35.33 16.51
N GLN A 623 20.63 -34.88 15.74
CA GLN A 623 21.65 -35.75 15.15
C GLN A 623 22.39 -36.57 16.24
N SER A 624 22.76 -35.94 17.36
CA SER A 624 23.42 -36.62 18.48
C SER A 624 22.51 -37.64 19.14
N GLN A 625 21.21 -37.39 19.27
CA GLN A 625 20.26 -38.40 19.79
C GLN A 625 20.17 -39.62 18.86
N LEU A 626 20.10 -39.40 17.55
CA LEU A 626 20.07 -40.46 16.55
C LEU A 626 21.39 -41.27 16.55
N ALA A 627 22.53 -40.59 16.66
CA ALA A 627 23.84 -41.26 16.73
C ALA A 627 23.95 -42.17 17.98
N LYS A 628 23.48 -41.66 19.13
CA LYS A 628 23.46 -42.47 20.36
C LYS A 628 22.54 -43.70 20.24
N ASN A 629 21.41 -43.58 19.56
CA ASN A 629 20.55 -44.71 19.26
C ASN A 629 21.24 -45.75 18.37
N VAL A 630 21.98 -45.32 17.35
CA VAL A 630 22.77 -46.23 16.48
C VAL A 630 23.84 -46.96 17.29
N GLU A 631 24.58 -46.22 18.14
CA GLU A 631 25.59 -46.82 19.03
C GLU A 631 24.96 -47.88 19.95
N ASN A 632 23.90 -47.58 20.66
CA ASN A 632 23.21 -48.49 21.55
C ASN A 632 22.72 -49.79 20.83
N MET A 633 22.21 -49.64 19.59
CA MET A 633 21.74 -50.81 18.81
C MET A 633 22.90 -51.69 18.33
N ILE A 634 24.05 -51.08 18.02
CA ILE A 634 25.27 -51.82 17.68
C ILE A 634 25.78 -52.59 18.91
N ASP A 635 25.75 -51.97 20.09
CA ASP A 635 26.17 -52.60 21.35
C ASP A 635 25.29 -53.81 21.72
N ILE A 636 23.98 -53.74 21.43
CA ILE A 636 23.02 -54.81 21.75
C ILE A 636 23.07 -55.97 20.73
N PHE A 637 23.11 -55.66 19.42
CA PHE A 637 22.92 -56.63 18.33
C PHE A 637 24.19 -56.91 17.51
N GLY A 638 25.31 -56.25 17.82
CA GLY A 638 26.54 -56.31 17.04
C GLY A 638 26.52 -55.37 15.80
N ASN A 639 27.71 -55.21 15.19
CA ASN A 639 27.94 -54.17 14.18
C ASN A 639 27.06 -54.31 12.92
N GLU A 640 26.92 -55.51 12.38
CA GLU A 640 26.19 -55.73 11.12
C GLU A 640 24.67 -55.59 11.33
N GLU A 641 24.11 -56.29 12.32
CA GLU A 641 22.69 -56.27 12.61
C GLU A 641 22.25 -54.92 13.18
N GLY A 642 23.02 -54.34 14.11
CA GLY A 642 22.75 -53.02 14.69
C GLY A 642 22.69 -51.90 13.62
N LYS A 643 23.62 -51.91 12.66
CA LYS A 643 23.58 -50.98 11.51
C LYS A 643 22.41 -51.23 10.58
N ALA A 644 22.04 -52.44 10.32
CA ALA A 644 20.89 -52.79 9.48
C ALA A 644 19.59 -52.28 10.11
N LEU A 645 19.38 -52.49 11.39
CA LEU A 645 18.20 -52.02 12.15
C LEU A 645 18.14 -50.51 12.25
N THR A 646 19.27 -49.81 12.21
CA THR A 646 19.34 -48.33 12.33
C THR A 646 19.65 -47.64 11.00
N ALA A 647 19.56 -48.32 9.86
CA ALA A 647 19.85 -47.76 8.54
C ALA A 647 19.12 -46.45 8.24
N ARG A 648 17.86 -46.34 8.69
CA ARG A 648 17.09 -45.09 8.60
C ARG A 648 17.75 -43.96 9.40
N ASN A 649 18.15 -44.22 10.63
CA ASN A 649 18.76 -43.20 11.49
C ASN A 649 20.11 -42.73 10.91
N ILE A 650 20.93 -43.65 10.42
CA ILE A 650 22.18 -43.33 9.73
C ILE A 650 21.96 -42.44 8.52
N LYS A 651 20.89 -42.70 7.73
CA LYS A 651 20.52 -41.87 6.58
C LYS A 651 20.11 -40.45 7.02
N ILE A 652 19.36 -40.33 8.13
CA ILE A 652 18.94 -39.01 8.67
C ILE A 652 20.14 -38.23 9.20
N ILE A 653 21.04 -38.88 9.95
CA ILE A 653 22.29 -38.32 10.46
C ILE A 653 23.10 -37.68 9.33
N LYS A 654 23.28 -38.39 8.21
CA LYS A 654 23.99 -37.89 7.03
C LYS A 654 23.33 -36.69 6.43
N LYS A 655 21.97 -36.71 6.25
CA LYS A 655 21.22 -35.59 5.72
C LYS A 655 21.34 -34.34 6.59
N ILE A 656 21.31 -34.50 7.93
CA ILE A 656 21.46 -33.36 8.84
C ILE A 656 22.87 -32.78 8.70
N ALA A 657 23.91 -33.60 8.67
CA ALA A 657 25.31 -33.18 8.52
C ALA A 657 25.51 -32.39 7.20
N GLU A 658 25.01 -32.91 6.07
CA GLU A 658 25.10 -32.24 4.77
C GLU A 658 24.40 -30.87 4.79
N ARG A 659 23.19 -30.80 5.34
CA ARG A 659 22.40 -29.56 5.35
C ARG A 659 22.96 -28.52 6.31
N THR A 660 23.37 -28.89 7.50
CA THR A 660 24.02 -27.99 8.47
C THR A 660 25.28 -27.38 7.89
N GLN A 661 26.10 -28.19 7.18
CA GLN A 661 27.28 -27.69 6.48
C GLN A 661 26.93 -26.70 5.37
N LEU A 662 25.89 -26.99 4.56
CA LEU A 662 25.42 -26.05 3.49
C LEU A 662 24.90 -24.76 4.09
N ILE A 663 24.19 -24.81 5.23
CA ILE A 663 23.71 -23.60 5.91
C ILE A 663 24.87 -22.78 6.44
N GLU A 664 25.85 -23.41 7.11
CA GLU A 664 27.04 -22.73 7.66
C GLU A 664 27.83 -22.03 6.56
N THR A 665 28.16 -22.75 5.49
CA THR A 665 28.85 -22.20 4.31
C THR A 665 28.04 -21.08 3.67
N GLY A 666 26.73 -21.27 3.49
CA GLY A 666 25.83 -20.25 2.94
C GLY A 666 25.80 -18.97 3.78
N VAL A 667 25.80 -19.09 5.12
CA VAL A 667 25.85 -17.94 6.03
C VAL A 667 27.20 -17.21 5.92
N GLU A 668 28.32 -17.95 5.82
CA GLU A 668 29.64 -17.33 5.60
C GLU A 668 29.68 -16.55 4.27
N GLU A 669 29.17 -17.15 3.19
CA GLU A 669 29.06 -16.49 1.89
C GLU A 669 28.13 -15.27 1.94
N LEU A 670 26.99 -15.36 2.62
CA LEU A 670 26.04 -14.26 2.84
C LEU A 670 26.69 -13.08 3.57
N VAL A 671 27.44 -13.35 4.63
CA VAL A 671 28.19 -12.35 5.39
C VAL A 671 29.26 -11.69 4.52
N ASN A 672 29.97 -12.46 3.72
CA ASN A 672 31.01 -11.94 2.82
C ASN A 672 30.41 -11.08 1.71
N ALA A 673 29.35 -11.54 1.04
CA ALA A 673 28.64 -10.77 0.02
C ALA A 673 28.15 -9.42 0.59
N ARG A 674 27.52 -9.44 1.78
CA ARG A 674 27.08 -8.23 2.47
C ARG A 674 28.23 -7.27 2.81
N LYS A 675 29.38 -7.79 3.28
CA LYS A 675 30.58 -6.98 3.56
C LYS A 675 31.16 -6.33 2.30
N VAL A 676 31.11 -7.03 1.17
CA VAL A 676 31.55 -6.48 -0.12
C VAL A 676 30.59 -5.39 -0.57
N ALA A 677 29.28 -5.65 -0.58
CA ALA A 677 28.28 -4.68 -0.98
C ALA A 677 28.31 -3.41 -0.12
N ASN A 678 28.54 -3.53 1.19
CA ASN A 678 28.65 -2.37 2.11
C ASN A 678 29.83 -1.42 1.82
N LYS A 679 30.83 -1.85 1.06
CA LYS A 679 31.95 -0.98 0.67
C LYS A 679 31.63 -0.06 -0.51
N ILE A 680 30.51 -0.31 -1.19
CA ILE A 680 30.04 0.51 -2.30
C ILE A 680 29.45 1.80 -1.69
N GLU A 681 29.93 2.95 -2.09
CA GLU A 681 29.49 4.25 -1.58
C GLU A 681 28.17 4.70 -2.24
N ASN A 682 28.03 4.48 -3.55
CA ASN A 682 26.85 4.86 -4.29
C ASN A 682 25.65 3.96 -3.89
N GLU A 683 24.55 4.56 -3.46
CA GLU A 683 23.38 3.82 -2.94
C GLU A 683 22.67 3.01 -4.02
N HIS A 684 22.63 3.48 -5.27
CA HIS A 684 22.08 2.72 -6.40
C HIS A 684 22.87 1.43 -6.66
N ASP A 685 24.19 1.53 -6.81
CA ASP A 685 25.05 0.39 -7.08
C ASP A 685 25.08 -0.59 -5.90
N LYS A 686 25.01 -0.07 -4.67
CA LYS A 686 24.89 -0.85 -3.45
C LYS A 686 23.59 -1.64 -3.43
N ALA A 687 22.47 -1.01 -3.76
CA ALA A 687 21.15 -1.67 -3.83
C ALA A 687 21.14 -2.79 -4.89
N ILE A 688 21.76 -2.56 -6.06
CA ILE A 688 21.92 -3.60 -7.09
C ILE A 688 22.79 -4.75 -6.57
N ALA A 689 23.91 -4.46 -5.91
CA ALA A 689 24.77 -5.51 -5.32
C ALA A 689 24.02 -6.33 -4.26
N TYR A 690 23.20 -5.70 -3.43
CA TYR A 690 22.34 -6.41 -2.47
C TYR A 690 21.31 -7.30 -3.16
N HIS A 691 20.68 -6.80 -4.23
CA HIS A 691 19.73 -7.58 -5.03
C HIS A 691 20.39 -8.80 -5.70
N ASP A 692 21.52 -8.58 -6.36
CA ASP A 692 22.14 -9.60 -7.23
C ASP A 692 22.98 -10.60 -6.47
N THR A 693 23.55 -10.24 -5.31
CA THR A 693 24.52 -11.08 -4.61
C THR A 693 24.12 -11.49 -3.20
N VAL A 694 23.35 -10.66 -2.48
CA VAL A 694 22.96 -10.93 -1.08
C VAL A 694 21.62 -11.66 -1.02
N ALA A 695 20.60 -11.15 -1.67
CA ALA A 695 19.25 -11.71 -1.63
C ALA A 695 19.18 -13.18 -2.12
N PRO A 696 19.85 -13.58 -3.23
CA PRO A 696 19.81 -14.97 -3.68
C PRO A 696 20.40 -15.96 -2.66
N LYS A 697 21.43 -15.55 -1.89
CA LYS A 697 22.01 -16.39 -0.84
C LYS A 697 21.03 -16.70 0.29
N MET A 698 20.15 -15.78 0.61
CA MET A 698 19.11 -16.02 1.62
C MET A 698 18.14 -17.12 1.17
N GLU A 699 17.76 -17.16 -0.10
CA GLU A 699 16.86 -18.20 -0.62
C GLU A 699 17.53 -19.59 -0.63
N GLU A 700 18.84 -19.66 -0.93
CA GLU A 700 19.61 -20.91 -0.85
C GLU A 700 19.66 -21.45 0.60
N ILE A 701 19.93 -20.58 1.57
CA ILE A 701 19.95 -20.93 3.00
C ILE A 701 18.55 -21.35 3.45
N ARG A 702 17.51 -20.59 3.12
CA ARG A 702 16.12 -20.91 3.43
C ARG A 702 15.75 -22.31 2.97
N TYR A 703 16.07 -22.68 1.74
CA TYR A 703 15.79 -24.01 1.20
C TYR A 703 16.36 -25.13 2.08
N GLN A 704 17.58 -24.97 2.58
CA GLN A 704 18.20 -25.99 3.44
C GLN A 704 17.53 -26.08 4.81
N ILE A 705 17.15 -24.92 5.39
CA ILE A 705 16.46 -24.84 6.69
C ILE A 705 15.06 -25.47 6.60
N ASP A 706 14.29 -25.14 5.57
CA ASP A 706 12.93 -25.67 5.37
C ASP A 706 12.96 -27.21 5.21
N LYS A 707 14.02 -27.78 4.64
CA LYS A 707 14.23 -29.24 4.59
C LYS A 707 14.65 -29.83 5.94
N LEU A 708 15.36 -29.08 6.79
CA LEU A 708 15.64 -29.51 8.17
C LEU A 708 14.38 -29.50 9.03
N GLU A 709 13.50 -28.54 8.85
CA GLU A 709 12.21 -28.48 9.55
C GLU A 709 11.38 -29.75 9.39
N LEU A 710 11.45 -30.41 8.23
CA LEU A 710 10.82 -31.70 7.95
C LEU A 710 11.59 -32.92 8.49
N THR A 711 12.85 -32.73 8.84
CA THR A 711 13.74 -33.83 9.21
C THR A 711 13.93 -33.93 10.72
N VAL A 712 14.06 -32.80 11.40
CA VAL A 712 14.27 -32.72 12.86
C VAL A 712 12.96 -33.07 13.59
N ALA A 713 13.11 -33.77 14.72
CA ALA A 713 11.97 -34.12 15.57
C ALA A 713 11.18 -32.86 15.98
N ASP A 714 9.86 -32.93 15.85
CA ASP A 714 8.97 -31.76 16.04
C ASP A 714 9.10 -31.15 17.43
N GLU A 715 9.28 -31.97 18.46
CA GLU A 715 9.48 -31.55 19.86
C GLU A 715 10.74 -30.71 20.09
N LEU A 716 11.75 -30.86 19.23
CA LEU A 716 13.02 -30.13 19.33
C LEU A 716 13.00 -28.83 18.52
N TRP A 717 12.17 -28.74 17.49
CA TRP A 717 12.09 -27.57 16.64
C TRP A 717 11.59 -26.36 17.41
N THR A 718 12.38 -25.28 17.44
CA THR A 718 12.17 -24.14 18.35
C THR A 718 11.27 -23.03 17.80
N LEU A 719 11.15 -22.91 16.49
CA LEU A 719 10.37 -21.87 15.86
C LEU A 719 8.94 -22.32 15.54
N PRO A 720 7.90 -21.51 15.80
CA PRO A 720 6.54 -21.78 15.36
C PRO A 720 6.49 -22.08 13.86
N LYS A 721 5.78 -23.16 13.50
CA LYS A 721 5.60 -23.60 12.11
C LYS A 721 4.41 -22.90 11.47
N TYR A 722 4.33 -22.92 10.15
CA TYR A 722 3.22 -22.31 9.39
C TYR A 722 1.86 -22.83 9.83
N ARG A 723 1.71 -24.11 10.16
CA ARG A 723 0.47 -24.67 10.69
C ARG A 723 0.00 -24.02 12.00
N GLU A 724 0.91 -23.50 12.81
CA GLU A 724 0.60 -22.80 14.05
C GLU A 724 0.32 -21.33 13.82
N LEU A 725 1.15 -20.67 13.00
CA LEU A 725 1.01 -19.26 12.66
C LEU A 725 -0.28 -18.94 11.88
N LEU A 726 -0.73 -19.88 11.04
CA LEU A 726 -1.84 -19.66 10.11
C LEU A 726 -3.18 -20.24 10.59
N PHE A 727 -3.18 -21.18 11.57
CA PHE A 727 -4.41 -21.89 11.95
C PHE A 727 -4.76 -21.77 13.44
N ILE A 728 -3.94 -21.14 14.27
CA ILE A 728 -4.29 -20.79 15.66
C ILE A 728 -4.83 -19.35 15.65
N ARG A 729 -6.13 -19.22 15.94
CA ARG A 729 -6.88 -17.95 15.85
C ARG A 729 -7.70 -17.74 17.12
#